data_d5a5c495973390288229d9c62a8db4ef
#
_entry.id   d5a5c495973390288229d9c62a8db4ef
#
_cell.length_a   1.000
_cell.length_b   1.000
_cell.length_c   1.000
_cell.angle_alpha   90.00
_cell.angle_beta   90.00
_cell.angle_gamma   90.00
#
_symmetry.space_group_name_H-M   'P 1'
#
loop_
_entity.id
_entity.type
_entity.pdbx_description
1 polymer ?
#
loop_
_entity_poly.entity_id
_entity_poly.type
_entity_poly.pdbx_seq_one_letter_code
_entity_poly.pdbx_strand_id
1 'polypeptide(L)'
;MTSQRNIPAVSAQQSGFVRVRGAREHNLRNVDVDIPRDALVVFTGVSGSGKSSLAFSTVYAEAQRRYFESVAPYARRLIDQVGVPDVDSIEGLPPAVALQQQRGTPSARSSVGSVTTLSSLIRMLYSRAGSYPPGQVMLYAEDFSPNLPQGACPQCHGLGRVYEVTEALMVPDPSLTIRQRAVASWPLAWQGQNLRDILVTLGYDVDIPWRELPKKQRDWILFTEETPTVPVYAGFTPQQTRDALKRKLEPSYQGTFSGARRYILHTFAHTQSALMKKRVSQFMQGSACPLCHGKRLTQAALSVKFAGVDIGELSQLSLAQLAELLRPVAAGQDKMKLSVEKRLAAQRIAQDLLERVNTLIELGLGYLSLERSTPTLSSGELQRLRLATQLGSQLFGVIYVLDEPSAGLHPADGEALFSALERLKAAGNSLFVVEHDLETMRRADWLIDVGPAAGEHGGQVLYSGPPAGLEAVEASQTREYLFAPQRPANVARREPSAWLKLDGVTRNNLEDLTVEFPLGCFTAVTGISGSGKSSLVSQALLELVGTGLGRVLENDDEPSLEDAAPQASGGRISAGLEHIRRLVQVDQKPIGRTPRSNLATYTGLFDNVRKLFAATPAAKKRGYDAGQFSFNVAKGRCPNCEGEGFVSVELLFMPSVYAPCPTCHGARYNPETLAIKWQGLNIAQVLGLTVEQAVEVFAEQAGVLRSLQVLRDIGLGYLRLGQPATELSGGEAQRIKLATELQRNARGATLYVLDEPTTGLHPKDVDRLLNQLNQLVDAGHSVVVVEHEMRVVAQSDWVIDIGPGAGDQGGKVVVCGTPHKVAKSKNSRTATYLAQALT
;
A
#
# COMPACT_ATOMS: atom_id res chain seq x y z
N MET A 1 -18.77 62.16 13.18
CA MET A 1 -18.03 62.11 11.90
C MET A 1 -17.39 60.76 11.78
N THR A 2 -18.10 59.82 11.21
CA THR A 2 -17.68 58.43 10.99
C THR A 2 -17.15 58.31 9.58
N SER A 3 -15.84 58.11 9.45
CA SER A 3 -15.17 57.86 8.18
C SER A 3 -15.55 56.48 7.64
N GLN A 4 -16.37 56.45 6.62
CA GLN A 4 -16.58 55.25 5.81
C GLN A 4 -15.36 55.00 4.96
N ARG A 5 -14.64 53.90 5.26
CA ARG A 5 -13.61 53.37 4.35
C ARG A 5 -14.30 52.76 3.12
N ASN A 6 -14.13 53.42 1.97
CA ASN A 6 -14.48 52.85 0.68
C ASN A 6 -13.63 51.59 0.44
N ILE A 7 -14.25 50.43 0.45
CA ILE A 7 -13.69 49.20 -0.09
C ILE A 7 -13.91 49.26 -1.60
N PRO A 8 -12.86 49.19 -2.43
CA PRO A 8 -13.05 49.22 -3.89
C PRO A 8 -13.78 47.93 -4.31
N ALA A 9 -14.86 48.08 -5.06
CA ALA A 9 -15.59 46.97 -5.68
C ALA A 9 -14.66 46.26 -6.67
N VAL A 10 -14.36 45.01 -6.38
CA VAL A 10 -13.60 44.12 -7.28
C VAL A 10 -14.44 43.88 -8.53
N SER A 11 -13.92 44.27 -9.70
CA SER A 11 -14.61 44.11 -10.98
C SER A 11 -14.88 42.63 -11.27
N ALA A 12 -16.06 42.30 -11.83
CA ALA A 12 -16.51 40.94 -12.13
C ALA A 12 -15.57 40.14 -13.07
N GLN A 13 -14.64 40.79 -13.75
CA GLN A 13 -13.58 40.15 -14.56
C GLN A 13 -12.41 39.57 -13.76
N GLN A 14 -12.28 39.82 -12.44
CA GLN A 14 -11.18 39.35 -11.61
C GLN A 14 -11.50 38.03 -10.84
N SER A 15 -12.71 37.52 -10.89
CA SER A 15 -13.21 36.39 -10.08
C SER A 15 -12.94 35.01 -10.70
N GLY A 16 -12.44 34.93 -11.94
CA GLY A 16 -12.27 33.66 -12.68
C GLY A 16 -10.93 32.92 -12.46
N PHE A 17 -10.01 33.43 -11.64
CA PHE A 17 -8.70 32.84 -11.44
C PHE A 17 -8.31 32.74 -9.97
N VAL A 18 -7.57 31.69 -9.62
CA VAL A 18 -6.76 31.61 -8.41
C VAL A 18 -5.39 32.16 -8.74
N ARG A 19 -4.96 33.22 -8.07
CA ARG A 19 -3.67 33.89 -8.31
C ARG A 19 -2.70 33.59 -7.22
N VAL A 20 -1.68 32.81 -7.52
CA VAL A 20 -0.57 32.49 -6.62
C VAL A 20 0.58 33.45 -6.90
N ARG A 21 1.18 34.01 -5.84
CA ARG A 21 2.34 34.90 -5.95
C ARG A 21 3.40 34.51 -4.96
N GLY A 22 4.61 34.35 -5.43
CA GLY A 22 5.80 34.10 -4.61
C GLY A 22 5.80 32.75 -3.91
N ALA A 23 5.32 31.66 -4.54
CA ALA A 23 5.34 30.35 -3.94
C ALA A 23 6.76 29.76 -3.88
N ARG A 24 7.21 29.35 -2.67
CA ARG A 24 8.57 28.86 -2.39
C ARG A 24 8.61 27.54 -1.63
N GLU A 25 7.48 26.85 -1.55
CA GLU A 25 7.39 25.55 -0.88
C GLU A 25 8.32 24.51 -1.52
N HIS A 26 9.06 23.79 -0.68
CA HIS A 26 10.02 22.75 -1.07
C HIS A 26 11.05 23.22 -2.11
N ASN A 27 10.87 22.84 -3.37
CA ASN A 27 11.78 23.20 -4.46
C ASN A 27 11.24 24.32 -5.36
N LEU A 28 10.10 24.91 -5.07
CA LEU A 28 9.53 25.99 -5.85
C LEU A 28 10.42 27.26 -5.77
N ARG A 29 10.61 27.90 -6.90
CA ARG A 29 11.52 29.05 -7.07
C ARG A 29 10.73 30.35 -7.24
N ASN A 30 10.09 30.83 -6.17
CA ASN A 30 9.34 32.08 -6.16
C ASN A 30 8.33 32.14 -7.33
N VAL A 31 7.44 31.15 -7.38
CA VAL A 31 6.54 30.94 -8.52
C VAL A 31 5.34 31.86 -8.44
N ASP A 32 5.08 32.57 -9.56
CA ASP A 32 3.85 33.31 -9.83
C ASP A 32 3.05 32.56 -10.90
N VAL A 33 1.76 32.31 -10.64
CA VAL A 33 0.89 31.65 -11.62
C VAL A 33 -0.57 32.02 -11.41
N ASP A 34 -1.30 32.20 -12.52
CA ASP A 34 -2.74 32.38 -12.57
C ASP A 34 -3.40 31.07 -13.04
N ILE A 35 -4.29 30.50 -12.23
CA ILE A 35 -4.92 29.22 -12.43
C ILE A 35 -6.41 29.44 -12.65
N PRO A 36 -7.01 29.06 -13.81
CA PRO A 36 -8.43 29.29 -14.07
C PRO A 36 -9.30 28.45 -13.13
N ARG A 37 -10.44 29.03 -12.73
CA ARG A 37 -11.50 28.34 -11.99
C ARG A 37 -12.48 27.70 -12.95
N ASP A 38 -13.33 26.80 -12.44
CA ASP A 38 -14.41 26.13 -13.18
C ASP A 38 -13.87 25.39 -14.44
N ALA A 39 -12.65 24.88 -14.33
CA ALA A 39 -11.89 24.23 -15.40
C ALA A 39 -11.21 22.97 -14.88
N LEU A 40 -10.88 22.06 -15.80
CA LEU A 40 -9.95 20.97 -15.58
C LEU A 40 -8.53 21.46 -15.83
N VAL A 41 -7.79 21.73 -14.78
CA VAL A 41 -6.40 22.18 -14.79
C VAL A 41 -5.49 21.02 -14.45
N VAL A 42 -4.56 20.68 -15.35
CA VAL A 42 -3.59 19.62 -15.13
C VAL A 42 -2.20 20.19 -14.84
N PHE A 43 -1.64 19.81 -13.68
CA PHE A 43 -0.26 20.09 -13.30
C PHE A 43 0.61 18.95 -13.80
N THR A 44 1.53 19.24 -14.72
CA THR A 44 2.40 18.26 -15.35
C THR A 44 3.89 18.62 -15.21
N GLY A 45 4.78 17.75 -15.67
CA GLY A 45 6.24 17.86 -15.59
C GLY A 45 6.90 16.60 -15.03
N VAL A 46 8.24 16.51 -15.08
CA VAL A 46 8.98 15.33 -14.60
C VAL A 46 8.77 15.05 -13.11
N SER A 47 9.04 13.82 -12.69
CA SER A 47 8.96 13.45 -11.26
C SER A 47 9.91 14.33 -10.43
N GLY A 48 9.45 14.87 -9.29
CA GLY A 48 10.22 15.77 -8.45
C GLY A 48 10.37 17.21 -8.98
N SER A 49 9.64 17.62 -10.03
CA SER A 49 9.73 18.99 -10.57
C SER A 49 9.07 20.08 -9.70
N GLY A 50 8.18 19.71 -8.76
CA GLY A 50 7.48 20.66 -7.90
C GLY A 50 5.97 20.74 -8.11
N LYS A 51 5.37 19.89 -8.95
CA LYS A 51 3.91 19.83 -9.20
C LYS A 51 3.08 19.72 -7.92
N SER A 52 3.37 18.70 -7.13
CA SER A 52 2.66 18.46 -5.87
C SER A 52 2.97 19.53 -4.83
N SER A 53 4.16 20.14 -4.87
CA SER A 53 4.51 21.30 -4.04
C SER A 53 3.59 22.49 -4.34
N LEU A 54 3.31 22.76 -5.62
CA LEU A 54 2.42 23.84 -6.03
C LEU A 54 0.94 23.51 -5.75
N ALA A 55 0.45 22.35 -6.20
CA ALA A 55 -0.96 21.97 -6.09
C ALA A 55 -1.39 21.65 -4.66
N PHE A 56 -0.62 20.81 -3.93
CA PHE A 56 -0.96 20.34 -2.60
C PHE A 56 -0.33 21.16 -1.47
N SER A 57 0.99 21.32 -1.48
CA SER A 57 1.67 21.98 -0.35
C SER A 57 1.49 23.50 -0.34
N THR A 58 1.11 24.11 -1.46
CA THR A 58 0.85 25.55 -1.55
C THR A 58 -0.66 25.83 -1.62
N VAL A 59 -1.32 25.49 -2.74
CA VAL A 59 -2.72 25.90 -3.01
C VAL A 59 -3.70 25.20 -2.05
N TYR A 60 -3.63 23.87 -1.95
CA TYR A 60 -4.53 23.12 -1.08
C TYR A 60 -4.26 23.40 0.41
N ALA A 61 -3.01 23.45 0.83
CA ALA A 61 -2.65 23.74 2.22
C ALA A 61 -3.16 25.11 2.68
N GLU A 62 -3.03 26.14 1.82
CA GLU A 62 -3.56 27.47 2.11
C GLU A 62 -5.10 27.50 2.15
N ALA A 63 -5.77 26.76 1.24
CA ALA A 63 -7.23 26.64 1.27
C ALA A 63 -7.71 26.00 2.58
N GLN A 64 -7.03 24.93 3.03
CA GLN A 64 -7.33 24.30 4.31
C GLN A 64 -7.07 25.23 5.49
N ARG A 65 -5.94 25.92 5.50
CA ARG A 65 -5.63 26.88 6.56
C ARG A 65 -6.74 27.92 6.72
N ARG A 66 -7.18 28.54 5.62
CA ARG A 66 -8.28 29.52 5.63
C ARG A 66 -9.61 28.93 6.12
N TYR A 67 -9.92 27.72 5.68
CA TYR A 67 -11.12 27.01 6.12
C TYR A 67 -11.11 26.79 7.63
N PHE A 68 -10.02 26.27 8.20
CA PHE A 68 -9.90 26.04 9.63
C PHE A 68 -9.92 27.35 10.44
N GLU A 69 -9.32 28.42 9.95
CA GLU A 69 -9.40 29.73 10.58
C GLU A 69 -10.85 30.26 10.69
N SER A 70 -11.69 29.89 9.72
CA SER A 70 -13.09 30.32 9.67
C SER A 70 -14.02 29.52 10.59
N VAL A 71 -13.70 28.25 10.88
CA VAL A 71 -14.65 27.29 11.48
C VAL A 71 -14.57 27.23 13.01
N ALA A 72 -13.40 27.35 13.66
CA ALA A 72 -13.34 27.28 15.11
C ALA A 72 -12.12 27.97 15.74
N PRO A 73 -12.31 28.76 16.84
CA PRO A 73 -11.20 29.30 17.63
C PRO A 73 -10.29 28.22 18.25
N TYR A 74 -10.80 27.02 18.51
CA TYR A 74 -10.05 25.88 19.02
C TYR A 74 -9.12 25.27 17.95
N ALA A 75 -9.55 25.24 16.70
CA ALA A 75 -8.74 24.76 15.59
C ALA A 75 -7.50 25.64 15.34
N ARG A 76 -7.50 26.92 15.71
CA ARG A 76 -6.34 27.81 15.57
C ARG A 76 -5.10 27.29 16.29
N ARG A 77 -5.25 26.68 17.47
CA ARG A 77 -4.11 26.07 18.20
C ARG A 77 -3.54 24.83 17.51
N LEU A 78 -4.33 24.17 16.65
CA LEU A 78 -3.92 23.03 15.83
C LEU A 78 -3.27 23.50 14.53
N ILE A 79 -3.68 24.66 14.00
CA ILE A 79 -3.16 25.27 12.76
C ILE A 79 -1.71 25.77 12.96
N ASP A 80 -1.38 26.30 14.13
CA ASP A 80 -0.01 26.71 14.46
C ASP A 80 0.99 25.54 14.40
N GLN A 81 0.51 24.29 14.37
CA GLN A 81 1.30 23.07 14.22
C GLN A 81 1.35 22.54 12.77
N VAL A 82 0.42 22.95 11.90
CA VAL A 82 0.46 22.71 10.44
C VAL A 82 1.14 23.94 9.84
N GLY A 83 2.35 23.79 9.33
CA GLY A 83 3.15 24.90 8.81
C GLY A 83 2.35 25.79 7.83
N VAL A 84 2.55 27.10 7.95
CA VAL A 84 2.00 28.06 6.97
C VAL A 84 2.76 27.86 5.66
N PRO A 85 2.10 27.69 4.50
CA PRO A 85 2.79 27.58 3.22
C PRO A 85 3.68 28.81 2.94
N ASP A 86 4.90 28.58 2.45
CA ASP A 86 5.79 29.67 2.06
C ASP A 86 5.34 30.27 0.71
N VAL A 87 4.44 31.25 0.80
CA VAL A 87 3.84 31.95 -0.33
C VAL A 87 3.52 33.38 0.06
N ASP A 88 3.77 34.34 -0.83
CA ASP A 88 3.48 35.75 -0.53
C ASP A 88 1.98 36.04 -0.45
N SER A 89 1.22 35.55 -1.42
CA SER A 89 -0.26 35.67 -1.41
C SER A 89 -0.92 34.67 -2.35
N ILE A 90 -2.16 34.27 -2.00
CA ILE A 90 -3.06 33.55 -2.91
C ILE A 90 -4.42 34.26 -2.90
N GLU A 91 -4.85 34.76 -4.05
CA GLU A 91 -6.12 35.43 -4.24
C GLU A 91 -7.14 34.56 -4.98
N GLY A 92 -8.43 34.79 -4.76
CA GLY A 92 -9.52 34.08 -5.47
C GLY A 92 -9.64 32.58 -5.12
N LEU A 93 -9.09 32.14 -3.98
CA LEU A 93 -9.03 30.74 -3.54
C LEU A 93 -10.32 30.33 -2.82
N PRO A 94 -11.18 29.45 -3.41
CA PRO A 94 -12.32 28.85 -2.73
C PRO A 94 -11.89 27.74 -1.77
N PRO A 95 -12.82 27.19 -0.94
CA PRO A 95 -12.57 25.98 -0.18
C PRO A 95 -12.09 24.83 -1.08
N ALA A 96 -11.19 23.99 -0.58
CA ALA A 96 -10.63 22.90 -1.35
C ALA A 96 -10.80 21.53 -0.66
N VAL A 97 -11.00 20.50 -1.47
CA VAL A 97 -11.07 19.09 -1.08
C VAL A 97 -9.97 18.35 -1.80
N ALA A 98 -9.13 17.61 -1.07
CA ALA A 98 -8.06 16.81 -1.68
C ALA A 98 -8.41 15.33 -1.71
N LEU A 99 -8.07 14.68 -2.82
CA LEU A 99 -8.07 13.24 -2.98
C LEU A 99 -6.63 12.78 -3.25
N GLN A 100 -5.88 12.59 -2.16
CA GLN A 100 -4.49 12.11 -2.24
C GLN A 100 -4.45 10.59 -2.24
N GLN A 101 -3.40 10.05 -2.85
CA GLN A 101 -3.01 8.66 -2.63
C GLN A 101 -2.68 8.49 -1.14
N GLN A 102 -3.39 7.58 -0.46
CA GLN A 102 -3.34 7.52 0.99
C GLN A 102 -1.99 7.02 1.50
N ARG A 103 -1.39 7.77 2.43
CA ARG A 103 -0.16 7.40 3.16
C ARG A 103 -0.42 6.60 4.44
N GLY A 104 -1.68 6.41 4.84
CA GLY A 104 -2.06 5.65 6.05
C GLY A 104 -2.37 4.18 5.75
N THR A 105 -1.98 3.28 6.64
CA THR A 105 -2.37 1.86 6.57
C THR A 105 -3.88 1.73 6.72
N PRO A 106 -4.62 1.22 5.70
CA PRO A 106 -6.04 0.97 5.82
C PRO A 106 -6.30 -0.06 6.92
N SER A 107 -7.26 0.19 7.80
CA SER A 107 -7.68 -0.78 8.80
C SER A 107 -8.41 -1.95 8.14
N ALA A 108 -8.15 -3.17 8.59
CA ALA A 108 -8.88 -4.37 8.14
C ALA A 108 -10.38 -4.34 8.45
N ARG A 109 -10.83 -3.47 9.36
CA ARG A 109 -12.24 -3.21 9.65
C ARG A 109 -12.89 -2.25 8.66
N SER A 110 -12.09 -1.53 7.86
CA SER A 110 -12.59 -0.68 6.80
C SER A 110 -12.93 -1.51 5.56
N SER A 111 -14.10 -1.27 4.98
CA SER A 111 -14.60 -1.98 3.79
C SER A 111 -15.13 -1.01 2.75
N VAL A 112 -15.36 -1.49 1.53
CA VAL A 112 -16.02 -0.74 0.45
C VAL A 112 -17.28 -0.07 0.98
N GLY A 113 -18.14 -0.82 1.65
CA GLY A 113 -19.41 -0.31 2.19
C GLY A 113 -19.24 0.77 3.28
N SER A 114 -18.15 0.74 4.07
CA SER A 114 -17.88 1.78 5.08
C SER A 114 -17.31 3.05 4.46
N VAL A 115 -16.40 2.93 3.50
CA VAL A 115 -15.78 4.08 2.80
C VAL A 115 -16.81 4.84 1.97
N THR A 116 -17.72 4.12 1.30
CA THR A 116 -18.78 4.70 0.46
C THR A 116 -20.03 5.09 1.23
N THR A 117 -20.06 4.89 2.56
CA THR A 117 -21.23 5.08 3.43
C THR A 117 -22.45 4.21 3.10
N LEU A 118 -22.38 3.34 2.09
CA LEU A 118 -23.46 2.44 1.68
C LEU A 118 -23.89 1.49 2.80
N SER A 119 -22.95 1.00 3.63
CA SER A 119 -23.27 0.14 4.78
C SER A 119 -24.23 0.79 5.77
N SER A 120 -24.18 2.12 5.93
CA SER A 120 -25.10 2.83 6.82
C SER A 120 -26.54 2.83 6.29
N LEU A 121 -26.71 3.03 4.99
CA LEU A 121 -28.02 2.97 4.33
C LEU A 121 -28.58 1.55 4.33
N ILE A 122 -27.73 0.54 4.10
CA ILE A 122 -28.15 -0.87 4.16
C ILE A 122 -28.59 -1.27 5.57
N ARG A 123 -27.86 -0.89 6.60
CA ARG A 123 -28.27 -1.10 7.99
C ARG A 123 -29.63 -0.45 8.30
N MET A 124 -29.85 0.75 7.80
CA MET A 124 -31.12 1.44 7.91
C MET A 124 -32.22 0.70 7.15
N LEU A 125 -31.94 0.16 5.95
CA LEU A 125 -32.87 -0.63 5.16
C LEU A 125 -33.34 -1.88 5.92
N TYR A 126 -32.41 -2.65 6.51
CA TYR A 126 -32.74 -3.83 7.31
C TYR A 126 -33.50 -3.49 8.60
N SER A 127 -33.10 -2.42 9.28
CA SER A 127 -33.81 -1.94 10.48
C SER A 127 -35.26 -1.54 10.17
N ARG A 128 -35.49 -0.76 9.11
CA ARG A 128 -36.80 -0.16 8.81
C ARG A 128 -37.73 -1.05 7.98
N ALA A 129 -37.17 -1.82 7.05
CA ALA A 129 -37.94 -2.58 6.07
C ALA A 129 -37.68 -4.09 6.09
N GLY A 130 -36.80 -4.58 6.95
CA GLY A 130 -36.51 -6.00 7.11
C GLY A 130 -37.72 -6.80 7.60
N SER A 131 -37.78 -8.08 7.20
CA SER A 131 -38.73 -9.09 7.72
C SER A 131 -38.11 -9.75 8.94
N TYR A 132 -38.72 -9.51 10.08
CA TYR A 132 -38.29 -10.06 11.37
C TYR A 132 -38.99 -11.40 11.66
N PRO A 133 -38.30 -12.37 12.26
CA PRO A 133 -38.92 -13.58 12.76
C PRO A 133 -40.02 -13.26 13.80
N PRO A 134 -41.07 -14.13 13.92
CA PRO A 134 -42.11 -13.95 14.92
C PRO A 134 -41.52 -13.83 16.35
N GLY A 135 -41.94 -12.80 17.09
CA GLY A 135 -41.50 -12.56 18.47
C GLY A 135 -40.13 -11.83 18.61
N GLN A 136 -39.40 -11.57 17.53
CA GLN A 136 -38.18 -10.80 17.62
C GLN A 136 -38.44 -9.30 17.70
N VAL A 137 -37.78 -8.63 18.66
CA VAL A 137 -37.84 -7.20 18.84
C VAL A 137 -37.16 -6.52 17.65
N MET A 138 -37.65 -5.35 17.25
CA MET A 138 -37.06 -4.54 16.19
C MET A 138 -35.62 -4.13 16.57
N LEU A 139 -34.68 -4.34 15.67
CA LEU A 139 -33.28 -3.95 15.81
C LEU A 139 -33.07 -2.56 15.19
N TYR A 140 -32.18 -1.76 15.82
CA TYR A 140 -31.73 -0.48 15.29
C TYR A 140 -30.62 -0.68 14.26
N ALA A 141 -30.27 0.38 13.53
CA ALA A 141 -29.23 0.31 12.50
C ALA A 141 -27.85 -0.09 13.08
N GLU A 142 -27.57 0.28 14.32
CA GLU A 142 -26.34 -0.04 15.05
C GLU A 142 -26.21 -1.55 15.33
N ASP A 143 -27.32 -2.25 15.54
CA ASP A 143 -27.36 -3.70 15.80
C ASP A 143 -26.97 -4.52 14.55
N PHE A 144 -26.96 -3.92 13.38
CA PHE A 144 -26.47 -4.49 12.13
C PHE A 144 -25.03 -4.10 11.81
N SER A 145 -24.27 -3.52 12.76
CA SER A 145 -22.90 -3.12 12.56
C SER A 145 -21.91 -4.13 13.15
N PRO A 146 -21.01 -4.72 12.35
CA PRO A 146 -19.99 -5.62 12.87
C PRO A 146 -18.89 -4.90 13.69
N ASN A 147 -18.86 -3.57 13.64
CA ASN A 147 -17.88 -2.74 14.34
C ASN A 147 -18.38 -2.19 15.68
N LEU A 148 -19.64 -2.45 16.03
CA LEU A 148 -20.23 -2.04 17.30
C LEU A 148 -20.55 -3.28 18.15
N PRO A 149 -20.37 -3.23 19.48
CA PRO A 149 -20.58 -4.38 20.38
C PRO A 149 -21.96 -5.02 20.26
N GLN A 150 -23.02 -4.22 19.99
CA GLN A 150 -24.41 -4.69 19.90
C GLN A 150 -24.63 -5.58 18.67
N GLY A 151 -24.00 -5.26 17.55
CA GLY A 151 -24.17 -5.98 16.29
C GLY A 151 -23.10 -7.03 16.01
N ALA A 152 -21.93 -6.91 16.63
CA ALA A 152 -20.80 -7.78 16.40
C ALA A 152 -21.06 -9.21 16.92
N CYS A 153 -20.69 -10.22 16.15
CA CYS A 153 -20.71 -11.62 16.60
C CYS A 153 -19.92 -11.77 17.92
N PRO A 154 -20.49 -12.34 18.98
CA PRO A 154 -19.85 -12.42 20.29
C PRO A 154 -18.60 -13.31 20.30
N GLN A 155 -18.46 -14.25 19.36
CA GLN A 155 -17.32 -15.16 19.29
C GLN A 155 -16.13 -14.55 18.54
N CYS A 156 -16.35 -13.88 17.42
CA CYS A 156 -15.28 -13.30 16.59
C CYS A 156 -15.17 -11.78 16.73
N HIS A 157 -15.98 -11.14 17.56
CA HIS A 157 -15.99 -9.69 17.79
C HIS A 157 -16.04 -8.86 16.48
N GLY A 158 -16.83 -9.32 15.51
CA GLY A 158 -16.99 -8.65 14.23
C GLY A 158 -15.88 -8.93 13.20
N LEU A 159 -14.91 -9.81 13.49
CA LEU A 159 -13.85 -10.17 12.56
C LEU A 159 -14.30 -11.18 11.48
N GLY A 160 -15.35 -11.96 11.75
CA GLY A 160 -15.86 -13.01 10.86
C GLY A 160 -15.05 -14.30 10.90
N ARG A 161 -13.95 -14.35 11.63
CA ARG A 161 -13.04 -15.48 11.71
C ARG A 161 -12.52 -15.67 13.11
N VAL A 162 -12.06 -16.87 13.38
CA VAL A 162 -11.34 -17.25 14.59
C VAL A 162 -9.98 -17.81 14.21
N TYR A 163 -9.02 -17.70 15.12
CA TYR A 163 -7.70 -18.26 14.90
C TYR A 163 -7.58 -19.56 15.69
N GLU A 164 -7.26 -20.62 14.98
CA GLU A 164 -7.01 -21.93 15.55
C GLU A 164 -5.52 -22.24 15.53
N VAL A 165 -5.08 -22.87 16.60
CA VAL A 165 -3.72 -23.38 16.76
C VAL A 165 -3.85 -24.88 16.88
N THR A 166 -3.49 -25.62 15.83
CA THR A 166 -3.64 -27.06 15.75
C THR A 166 -2.35 -27.79 16.07
N GLU A 167 -2.42 -29.08 16.45
CA GLU A 167 -1.25 -29.93 16.65
C GLU A 167 -0.37 -29.96 15.40
N ALA A 168 -0.94 -30.09 14.20
CA ALA A 168 -0.21 -30.13 12.94
C ALA A 168 0.61 -28.87 12.67
N LEU A 169 0.11 -27.69 13.06
CA LEU A 169 0.84 -26.43 12.93
C LEU A 169 1.97 -26.31 13.95
N MET A 170 1.74 -26.74 15.20
CA MET A 170 2.74 -26.65 16.25
C MET A 170 3.82 -27.73 16.14
N VAL A 171 3.48 -28.87 15.56
CA VAL A 171 4.37 -30.04 15.39
C VAL A 171 4.35 -30.48 13.91
N PRO A 172 5.06 -29.76 13.04
CA PRO A 172 5.07 -30.07 11.61
C PRO A 172 5.76 -31.40 11.28
N ASP A 173 6.71 -31.85 12.12
CA ASP A 173 7.38 -33.14 11.97
C ASP A 173 7.23 -33.98 13.24
N PRO A 174 6.26 -34.91 13.29
CA PRO A 174 6.00 -35.77 14.45
C PRO A 174 7.04 -36.89 14.62
N SER A 175 8.01 -37.04 13.72
CA SER A 175 9.11 -37.98 13.88
C SER A 175 10.20 -37.45 14.82
N LEU A 176 10.27 -36.16 15.06
CA LEU A 176 11.19 -35.52 15.98
C LEU A 176 10.80 -35.76 17.44
N THR A 177 11.79 -35.77 18.33
CA THR A 177 11.55 -35.75 19.77
C THR A 177 11.35 -34.29 20.27
N ILE A 178 10.79 -34.14 21.47
CA ILE A 178 10.66 -32.79 22.09
C ILE A 178 12.06 -32.15 22.24
N ARG A 179 13.10 -32.93 22.56
CA ARG A 179 14.47 -32.44 22.63
C ARG A 179 15.00 -32.01 21.27
N GLN A 180 14.62 -32.66 20.19
CA GLN A 180 14.90 -32.30 18.80
C GLN A 180 13.99 -31.23 18.25
N ARG A 181 13.14 -30.61 19.12
CA ARG A 181 12.22 -29.51 18.75
C ARG A 181 11.00 -29.93 17.94
N ALA A 182 10.41 -31.07 18.24
CA ALA A 182 9.12 -31.44 17.66
C ALA A 182 8.10 -30.31 17.80
N VAL A 183 8.03 -29.62 18.95
CA VAL A 183 7.18 -28.43 19.14
C VAL A 183 7.89 -27.20 18.58
N ALA A 184 7.67 -26.93 17.30
CA ALA A 184 8.35 -25.87 16.53
C ALA A 184 7.99 -24.46 16.99
N SER A 185 6.82 -24.27 17.63
CA SER A 185 6.35 -22.98 18.11
C SER A 185 7.14 -22.41 19.28
N TRP A 186 7.83 -23.24 20.05
CA TRP A 186 8.64 -22.78 21.19
C TRP A 186 9.89 -22.03 20.76
N PRO A 187 10.39 -21.06 21.57
CA PRO A 187 11.58 -20.28 21.26
C PRO A 187 12.80 -21.14 20.99
N LEU A 188 13.68 -20.66 20.10
CA LEU A 188 14.95 -21.35 19.79
C LEU A 188 16.00 -21.22 20.89
N ALA A 189 15.92 -20.16 21.69
CA ALA A 189 16.88 -19.81 22.74
C ALA A 189 16.54 -20.49 24.08
N TRP A 190 17.18 -20.02 25.13
CA TRP A 190 17.07 -20.51 26.52
C TRP A 190 15.64 -20.78 27.00
N GLN A 191 14.66 -19.95 26.64
CA GLN A 191 13.25 -20.14 27.03
C GLN A 191 12.66 -21.48 26.52
N GLY A 192 12.99 -21.88 25.30
CA GLY A 192 12.51 -23.16 24.75
C GLY A 192 13.20 -24.37 25.39
N GLN A 193 14.46 -24.21 25.79
CA GLN A 193 15.16 -25.21 26.57
C GLN A 193 14.55 -25.36 27.96
N ASN A 194 14.22 -24.26 28.61
CA ASN A 194 13.53 -24.24 29.89
C ASN A 194 12.21 -25.02 29.87
N LEU A 195 11.37 -24.84 28.86
CA LEU A 195 10.08 -25.58 28.74
C LEU A 195 10.32 -27.09 28.63
N ARG A 196 11.35 -27.53 27.93
CA ARG A 196 11.76 -28.96 27.84
C ARG A 196 12.23 -29.52 29.17
N ASP A 197 13.06 -28.77 29.88
CA ASP A 197 13.61 -29.20 31.18
C ASP A 197 12.48 -29.26 32.24
N ILE A 198 11.51 -28.37 32.17
CA ILE A 198 10.27 -28.41 33.00
C ILE A 198 9.49 -29.71 32.72
N LEU A 199 9.31 -30.13 31.46
CA LEU A 199 8.61 -31.35 31.11
C LEU A 199 9.31 -32.59 31.67
N VAL A 200 10.66 -32.59 31.69
CA VAL A 200 11.42 -33.66 32.34
C VAL A 200 11.10 -33.78 33.82
N THR A 201 11.01 -32.62 34.50
CA THR A 201 10.66 -32.57 35.93
C THR A 201 9.22 -33.04 36.18
N LEU A 202 8.30 -32.71 35.26
CA LEU A 202 6.88 -33.17 35.31
C LEU A 202 6.72 -34.65 34.95
N GLY A 203 7.80 -35.37 34.56
CA GLY A 203 7.83 -36.79 34.29
C GLY A 203 7.50 -37.19 32.85
N TYR A 204 7.46 -36.19 31.93
CA TYR A 204 7.30 -36.48 30.49
C TYR A 204 8.61 -36.96 29.87
N ASP A 205 8.49 -37.92 28.96
CA ASP A 205 9.65 -38.38 28.19
C ASP A 205 9.85 -37.43 26.97
N VAL A 206 10.96 -36.71 26.97
CA VAL A 206 11.28 -35.74 25.93
C VAL A 206 12.19 -36.30 24.83
N ASP A 207 12.57 -37.56 24.95
CA ASP A 207 13.57 -38.25 24.10
C ASP A 207 12.94 -39.29 23.16
N ILE A 208 11.65 -39.55 23.23
CA ILE A 208 10.90 -40.37 22.27
C ILE A 208 10.26 -39.51 21.17
N PRO A 209 10.04 -40.05 19.95
CA PRO A 209 9.38 -39.34 18.86
C PRO A 209 7.98 -38.84 19.29
N TRP A 210 7.63 -37.64 18.86
CA TRP A 210 6.35 -37.03 19.22
C TRP A 210 5.13 -37.94 18.96
N ARG A 211 5.13 -38.64 17.80
CA ARG A 211 4.07 -39.60 17.41
C ARG A 211 3.90 -40.76 18.39
N GLU A 212 4.94 -41.12 19.14
CA GLU A 212 4.93 -42.22 20.09
C GLU A 212 4.47 -41.81 21.48
N LEU A 213 4.41 -40.51 21.75
CA LEU A 213 3.82 -40.00 22.99
C LEU A 213 2.29 -40.30 23.06
N PRO A 214 1.77 -40.75 24.22
CA PRO A 214 0.34 -40.93 24.40
C PRO A 214 -0.46 -39.66 24.08
N LYS A 215 -1.59 -39.77 23.38
CA LYS A 215 -2.40 -38.62 22.97
C LYS A 215 -2.72 -37.67 24.14
N LYS A 216 -3.05 -38.19 25.31
CA LYS A 216 -3.33 -37.40 26.51
C LYS A 216 -2.15 -36.52 26.93
N GLN A 217 -0.92 -37.01 26.75
CA GLN A 217 0.30 -36.25 27.06
C GLN A 217 0.54 -35.18 26.01
N ARG A 218 0.39 -35.51 24.71
CA ARG A 218 0.49 -34.55 23.61
C ARG A 218 -0.52 -33.40 23.76
N ASP A 219 -1.81 -33.76 24.03
CA ASP A 219 -2.85 -32.76 24.23
C ASP A 219 -2.55 -31.85 25.43
N TRP A 220 -2.05 -32.41 26.53
CA TRP A 220 -1.69 -31.58 27.69
C TRP A 220 -0.52 -30.64 27.38
N ILE A 221 0.56 -31.12 26.76
CA ILE A 221 1.72 -30.30 26.39
C ILE A 221 1.33 -29.14 25.45
N LEU A 222 0.42 -29.40 24.51
CA LEU A 222 0.02 -28.39 23.53
C LEU A 222 -1.08 -27.45 24.02
N PHE A 223 -2.08 -27.97 24.70
CA PHE A 223 -3.35 -27.25 24.92
C PHE A 223 -3.68 -26.95 26.39
N THR A 224 -2.82 -27.35 27.35
CA THR A 224 -3.12 -27.07 28.77
C THR A 224 -3.18 -25.57 29.04
N GLU A 225 -4.12 -25.17 29.88
CA GLU A 225 -4.20 -23.83 30.45
C GLU A 225 -3.53 -23.76 31.84
N GLU A 226 -3.10 -24.91 32.38
CA GLU A 226 -2.36 -24.98 33.63
C GLU A 226 -0.96 -24.40 33.49
N THR A 227 -0.49 -23.75 34.54
CA THR A 227 0.85 -23.12 34.58
C THR A 227 1.62 -23.63 35.81
N PRO A 228 1.95 -24.94 35.88
CA PRO A 228 2.66 -25.48 37.02
C PRO A 228 4.06 -24.88 37.10
N THR A 229 4.46 -24.50 38.32
CA THR A 229 5.83 -24.08 38.63
C THR A 229 6.53 -25.23 39.32
N VAL A 230 7.66 -25.63 38.75
CA VAL A 230 8.43 -26.80 39.21
C VAL A 230 9.92 -26.49 39.32
N PRO A 231 10.66 -27.22 40.17
CA PRO A 231 12.10 -27.09 40.26
C PRO A 231 12.78 -27.60 38.98
N VAL A 232 13.69 -26.78 38.38
CA VAL A 232 14.42 -27.11 37.17
C VAL A 232 15.88 -27.34 37.49
N TYR A 233 16.43 -28.43 36.95
CA TYR A 233 17.84 -28.80 37.05
C TYR A 233 18.49 -28.68 35.67
N ALA A 234 18.99 -27.51 35.36
CA ALA A 234 19.49 -27.17 34.03
C ALA A 234 20.67 -28.11 33.63
N GLY A 235 20.57 -28.70 32.44
CA GLY A 235 21.57 -29.57 31.87
C GLY A 235 21.59 -31.04 32.41
N PHE A 236 20.66 -31.38 33.32
CA PHE A 236 20.53 -32.76 33.81
C PHE A 236 19.77 -33.62 32.79
N THR A 237 20.17 -34.88 32.69
CA THR A 237 19.40 -35.90 31.97
C THR A 237 18.10 -36.24 32.72
N PRO A 238 17.08 -36.83 32.08
CA PRO A 238 15.86 -37.25 32.77
C PRO A 238 16.12 -38.14 34.02
N GLN A 239 17.11 -38.99 33.96
CA GLN A 239 17.51 -39.87 35.09
C GLN A 239 18.12 -39.04 36.23
N GLN A 240 19.07 -38.16 35.90
CA GLN A 240 19.70 -37.27 36.90
C GLN A 240 18.68 -36.33 37.53
N THR A 241 17.69 -35.83 36.78
CA THR A 241 16.62 -35.00 37.30
C THR A 241 15.75 -35.78 38.30
N ARG A 242 15.37 -37.02 38.00
CA ARG A 242 14.66 -37.90 38.90
C ARG A 242 15.44 -38.19 40.20
N ASP A 243 16.75 -38.42 40.10
CA ASP A 243 17.58 -38.65 41.26
C ASP A 243 17.78 -37.38 42.10
N ALA A 244 17.91 -36.21 41.45
CA ALA A 244 17.99 -34.92 42.13
C ALA A 244 16.69 -34.61 42.91
N LEU A 245 15.53 -34.86 42.30
CA LEU A 245 14.21 -34.70 42.96
C LEU A 245 14.10 -35.64 44.20
N LYS A 246 14.52 -36.90 44.09
CA LYS A 246 14.52 -37.87 45.19
C LYS A 246 15.44 -37.43 46.35
N ARG A 247 16.61 -36.87 45.99
CA ARG A 247 17.60 -36.40 46.96
C ARG A 247 17.33 -35.00 47.47
N LYS A 248 16.28 -34.31 47.00
CA LYS A 248 15.91 -32.93 47.32
C LYS A 248 17.06 -31.96 47.13
N LEU A 249 17.85 -32.15 46.06
CA LEU A 249 18.94 -31.22 45.71
C LEU A 249 18.37 -29.85 45.40
N GLU A 250 19.19 -28.81 45.62
CA GLU A 250 18.81 -27.41 45.32
C GLU A 250 18.66 -27.29 43.77
N PRO A 251 17.49 -26.81 43.29
CA PRO A 251 17.27 -26.64 41.85
C PRO A 251 18.04 -25.44 41.31
N SER A 252 18.35 -25.45 40.00
CA SER A 252 19.00 -24.30 39.36
C SER A 252 18.09 -23.07 39.37
N TYR A 253 16.78 -23.27 39.23
CA TYR A 253 15.73 -22.24 39.35
C TYR A 253 14.36 -22.88 39.43
N GLN A 254 13.32 -22.05 39.69
CA GLN A 254 11.92 -22.46 39.57
C GLN A 254 11.42 -22.06 38.19
N GLY A 255 10.92 -23.04 37.40
CA GLY A 255 10.41 -22.82 36.07
C GLY A 255 8.88 -22.99 35.99
N THR A 256 8.20 -22.06 35.33
CA THR A 256 6.74 -22.14 35.12
C THR A 256 6.47 -22.64 33.69
N PHE A 257 5.68 -23.72 33.58
CA PHE A 257 5.26 -24.27 32.28
C PHE A 257 4.18 -23.42 31.63
N SER A 258 4.23 -23.33 30.33
CA SER A 258 3.16 -22.77 29.51
C SER A 258 2.92 -23.68 28.29
N GLY A 259 1.68 -24.15 28.11
CA GLY A 259 1.30 -24.94 26.95
C GLY A 259 1.59 -24.20 25.63
N ALA A 260 1.90 -24.94 24.57
CA ALA A 260 2.35 -24.37 23.30
C ALA A 260 1.32 -23.38 22.70
N ARG A 261 0.03 -23.74 22.72
CA ARG A 261 -1.07 -22.86 22.29
C ARG A 261 -1.13 -21.57 23.09
N ARG A 262 -1.06 -21.67 24.44
CA ARG A 262 -1.08 -20.50 25.31
C ARG A 262 0.14 -19.58 25.04
N TYR A 263 1.32 -20.16 24.85
CA TYR A 263 2.52 -19.41 24.49
C TYR A 263 2.33 -18.62 23.19
N ILE A 264 1.78 -19.24 22.13
CA ILE A 264 1.53 -18.59 20.84
C ILE A 264 0.57 -17.41 21.03
N LEU A 265 -0.61 -17.65 21.62
CA LEU A 265 -1.66 -16.64 21.76
C LEU A 265 -1.22 -15.48 22.68
N HIS A 266 -0.56 -15.78 23.79
CA HIS A 266 -0.05 -14.77 24.70
C HIS A 266 1.06 -13.92 24.06
N THR A 267 2.00 -14.56 23.40
CA THR A 267 3.09 -13.85 22.71
C THR A 267 2.53 -12.97 21.60
N PHE A 268 1.58 -13.46 20.80
CA PHE A 268 0.95 -12.67 19.75
C PHE A 268 0.25 -11.43 20.27
N ALA A 269 -0.48 -11.57 21.39
CA ALA A 269 -1.28 -10.49 21.99
C ALA A 269 -0.43 -9.42 22.67
N HIS A 270 0.70 -9.79 23.32
CA HIS A 270 1.41 -8.90 24.24
C HIS A 270 2.81 -8.46 23.78
N THR A 271 3.39 -9.12 22.76
CA THR A 271 4.73 -8.75 22.31
C THR A 271 4.73 -7.42 21.55
N GLN A 272 5.69 -6.57 21.82
CA GLN A 272 5.99 -5.35 21.08
C GLN A 272 6.91 -5.62 19.87
N SER A 273 7.46 -6.83 19.76
CA SER A 273 8.39 -7.20 18.69
C SER A 273 7.64 -7.73 17.46
N ALA A 274 7.72 -7.02 16.32
CA ALA A 274 7.20 -7.44 15.03
C ALA A 274 7.71 -8.83 14.62
N LEU A 275 9.00 -9.08 14.83
CA LEU A 275 9.61 -10.37 14.52
C LEU A 275 9.00 -11.51 15.34
N MET A 276 8.74 -11.31 16.62
CA MET A 276 8.10 -12.31 17.47
C MET A 276 6.64 -12.53 17.09
N LYS A 277 5.90 -11.47 16.78
CA LYS A 277 4.53 -11.58 16.25
C LYS A 277 4.51 -12.42 14.97
N LYS A 278 5.38 -12.10 14.01
CA LYS A 278 5.51 -12.83 12.75
C LYS A 278 5.86 -14.31 12.98
N ARG A 279 6.77 -14.58 13.91
CA ARG A 279 7.16 -15.94 14.25
C ARG A 279 5.99 -16.77 14.80
N VAL A 280 5.18 -16.23 15.69
CA VAL A 280 4.08 -17.00 16.29
C VAL A 280 2.87 -17.08 15.40
N SER A 281 2.62 -16.09 14.52
CA SER A 281 1.49 -16.08 13.59
C SER A 281 1.51 -17.23 12.57
N GLN A 282 2.68 -17.75 12.21
CA GLN A 282 2.80 -18.92 11.32
C GLN A 282 2.21 -20.20 11.90
N PHE A 283 2.00 -20.26 13.23
CA PHE A 283 1.37 -21.39 13.92
C PHE A 283 -0.13 -21.18 14.14
N MET A 284 -0.71 -20.10 13.58
CA MET A 284 -2.11 -19.72 13.71
C MET A 284 -2.79 -19.83 12.35
N GLN A 285 -3.85 -20.59 12.25
CA GLN A 285 -4.67 -20.70 11.06
C GLN A 285 -5.99 -19.99 11.28
N GLY A 286 -6.34 -19.05 10.39
CA GLY A 286 -7.64 -18.39 10.41
C GLY A 286 -8.69 -19.30 9.78
N SER A 287 -9.75 -19.59 10.49
CA SER A 287 -10.94 -20.26 9.99
C SER A 287 -12.17 -19.36 10.07
N ALA A 288 -13.19 -19.62 9.24
CA ALA A 288 -14.46 -18.90 9.36
C ALA A 288 -15.05 -19.13 10.77
N CYS A 289 -15.56 -18.07 11.38
CA CYS A 289 -16.15 -18.16 12.69
C CYS A 289 -17.30 -19.18 12.69
N PRO A 290 -17.30 -20.23 13.53
CA PRO A 290 -18.32 -21.27 13.52
C PRO A 290 -19.72 -20.78 13.94
N LEU A 291 -19.80 -19.62 14.63
CA LEU A 291 -21.06 -19.04 15.06
C LEU A 291 -21.74 -18.20 13.98
N CYS A 292 -20.99 -17.31 13.32
CA CYS A 292 -21.54 -16.40 12.31
C CYS A 292 -21.19 -16.82 10.87
N HIS A 293 -20.47 -17.92 10.68
CA HIS A 293 -20.05 -18.43 9.37
C HIS A 293 -19.41 -17.35 8.45
N GLY A 294 -18.56 -16.50 9.04
CA GLY A 294 -17.91 -15.40 8.33
C GLY A 294 -18.72 -14.10 8.25
N LYS A 295 -20.01 -14.10 8.54
CA LYS A 295 -20.92 -12.93 8.36
C LYS A 295 -20.74 -11.81 9.40
N ARG A 296 -19.88 -11.96 10.40
CA ARG A 296 -19.43 -10.95 11.38
C ARG A 296 -20.48 -10.47 12.40
N LEU A 297 -21.74 -10.80 12.22
CA LEU A 297 -22.87 -10.25 12.98
C LEU A 297 -23.48 -11.26 13.96
N THR A 298 -24.28 -10.75 14.90
CA THR A 298 -25.09 -11.56 15.82
C THR A 298 -26.13 -12.37 15.05
N GLN A 299 -26.55 -13.50 15.60
CA GLN A 299 -27.65 -14.34 15.01
C GLN A 299 -28.95 -13.56 14.91
N ALA A 300 -29.25 -12.67 15.87
CA ALA A 300 -30.43 -11.80 15.83
C ALA A 300 -30.43 -10.89 14.60
N ALA A 301 -29.29 -10.29 14.26
CA ALA A 301 -29.16 -9.46 13.07
C ALA A 301 -29.27 -10.30 11.77
N LEU A 302 -28.64 -11.48 11.74
CA LEU A 302 -28.64 -12.37 10.58
C LEU A 302 -30.00 -13.06 10.33
N SER A 303 -30.87 -13.13 11.35
CA SER A 303 -32.23 -13.67 11.19
C SER A 303 -33.17 -12.72 10.46
N VAL A 304 -32.85 -11.41 10.40
CA VAL A 304 -33.65 -10.42 9.68
C VAL A 304 -33.35 -10.53 8.19
N LYS A 305 -34.40 -10.65 7.36
CA LYS A 305 -34.27 -10.83 5.92
C LYS A 305 -34.83 -9.61 5.16
N PHE A 306 -34.18 -9.22 4.08
CA PHE A 306 -34.69 -8.25 3.11
C PHE A 306 -34.60 -8.89 1.71
N ALA A 307 -35.68 -8.89 0.96
CA ALA A 307 -35.77 -9.59 -0.33
C ALA A 307 -35.29 -11.07 -0.26
N GLY A 308 -35.46 -11.72 0.89
CA GLY A 308 -35.11 -13.13 1.11
C GLY A 308 -33.68 -13.38 1.59
N VAL A 309 -32.80 -12.38 1.59
CA VAL A 309 -31.39 -12.48 1.99
C VAL A 309 -31.12 -11.78 3.32
N ASP A 310 -30.14 -12.26 4.11
CA ASP A 310 -29.67 -11.51 5.27
C ASP A 310 -28.64 -10.45 4.90
N ILE A 311 -28.34 -9.56 5.84
CA ILE A 311 -27.45 -8.44 5.59
C ILE A 311 -26.00 -8.88 5.26
N GLY A 312 -25.55 -10.03 5.79
CA GLY A 312 -24.25 -10.61 5.45
C GLY A 312 -24.23 -11.11 4.01
N GLU A 313 -25.24 -11.86 3.58
CA GLU A 313 -25.41 -12.32 2.20
C GLU A 313 -25.50 -11.14 1.23
N LEU A 314 -26.30 -10.12 1.56
CA LEU A 314 -26.42 -8.92 0.75
C LEU A 314 -25.08 -8.17 0.61
N SER A 315 -24.30 -8.10 1.69
CA SER A 315 -22.98 -7.41 1.68
C SER A 315 -21.93 -8.14 0.84
N GLN A 316 -22.11 -9.43 0.57
CA GLN A 316 -21.25 -10.25 -0.28
C GLN A 316 -21.57 -10.12 -1.77
N LEU A 317 -22.79 -9.67 -2.11
CA LEU A 317 -23.14 -9.42 -3.51
C LEU A 317 -22.19 -8.39 -4.14
N SER A 318 -21.89 -8.56 -5.42
CA SER A 318 -21.24 -7.51 -6.19
C SER A 318 -22.16 -6.27 -6.27
N LEU A 319 -21.57 -5.08 -6.44
CA LEU A 319 -22.37 -3.86 -6.58
C LEU A 319 -23.35 -3.96 -7.77
N ALA A 320 -22.97 -4.64 -8.84
CA ALA A 320 -23.85 -4.90 -9.96
C ALA A 320 -25.05 -5.77 -9.56
N GLN A 321 -24.84 -6.87 -8.84
CA GLN A 321 -25.90 -7.74 -8.33
C GLN A 321 -26.77 -7.02 -7.29
N LEU A 322 -26.16 -6.19 -6.45
CA LEU A 322 -26.89 -5.35 -5.48
C LEU A 322 -27.81 -4.35 -6.20
N ALA A 323 -27.35 -3.72 -7.28
CA ALA A 323 -28.18 -2.81 -8.08
C ALA A 323 -29.39 -3.55 -8.68
N GLU A 324 -29.19 -4.75 -9.23
CA GLU A 324 -30.30 -5.58 -9.76
C GLU A 324 -31.33 -5.93 -8.70
N LEU A 325 -30.90 -6.25 -7.46
CA LEU A 325 -31.79 -6.54 -6.34
C LEU A 325 -32.57 -5.30 -5.89
N LEU A 326 -31.95 -4.12 -5.88
CA LEU A 326 -32.56 -2.89 -5.40
C LEU A 326 -33.46 -2.22 -6.44
N ARG A 327 -33.24 -2.43 -7.73
CA ARG A 327 -33.98 -1.75 -8.83
C ARG A 327 -35.50 -1.92 -8.76
N PRO A 328 -36.08 -3.12 -8.57
CA PRO A 328 -37.51 -3.28 -8.44
C PRO A 328 -38.08 -2.62 -7.15
N VAL A 329 -37.29 -2.58 -6.06
CA VAL A 329 -37.69 -1.92 -4.80
C VAL A 329 -37.73 -0.41 -4.98
N ALA A 330 -36.71 0.16 -5.60
CA ALA A 330 -36.63 1.60 -5.90
C ALA A 330 -37.74 2.07 -6.84
N ALA A 331 -38.17 1.21 -7.77
CA ALA A 331 -39.30 1.44 -8.67
C ALA A 331 -40.67 1.24 -8.02
N GLY A 332 -40.74 0.73 -6.77
CA GLY A 332 -42.00 0.39 -6.10
C GLY A 332 -42.71 -0.84 -6.73
N GLN A 333 -42.00 -1.64 -7.48
CA GLN A 333 -42.51 -2.84 -8.21
C GLN A 333 -42.15 -4.15 -7.50
N ASP A 334 -41.68 -4.07 -6.25
CA ASP A 334 -41.33 -5.24 -5.47
C ASP A 334 -42.56 -6.08 -5.10
N LYS A 335 -42.34 -7.40 -4.95
CA LYS A 335 -43.37 -8.37 -4.54
C LYS A 335 -43.35 -8.67 -3.04
N MET A 336 -42.65 -7.91 -2.24
CA MET A 336 -42.52 -8.12 -0.80
C MET A 336 -43.79 -7.76 -0.07
N LYS A 337 -44.16 -8.56 0.92
CA LYS A 337 -45.32 -8.30 1.78
C LYS A 337 -44.92 -7.30 2.88
N LEU A 338 -44.85 -6.03 2.54
CA LEU A 338 -44.53 -4.93 3.44
C LEU A 338 -45.77 -4.06 3.73
N SER A 339 -45.84 -3.47 4.95
CA SER A 339 -46.80 -2.40 5.22
C SER A 339 -46.52 -1.18 4.34
N VAL A 340 -47.52 -0.29 4.17
CA VAL A 340 -47.36 0.91 3.33
C VAL A 340 -46.18 1.76 3.77
N GLU A 341 -46.01 1.97 5.07
CA GLU A 341 -44.90 2.74 5.66
C GLU A 341 -43.54 2.09 5.41
N LYS A 342 -43.42 0.76 5.64
CA LYS A 342 -42.19 0.01 5.37
C LYS A 342 -41.82 0.03 3.88
N ARG A 343 -42.83 -0.05 2.98
CA ARG A 343 -42.62 0.01 1.54
C ARG A 343 -42.09 1.38 1.11
N LEU A 344 -42.70 2.46 1.63
CA LEU A 344 -42.23 3.82 1.34
C LEU A 344 -40.78 4.05 1.84
N ALA A 345 -40.49 3.58 3.05
CA ALA A 345 -39.13 3.66 3.60
C ALA A 345 -38.14 2.84 2.76
N ALA A 346 -38.49 1.60 2.40
CA ALA A 346 -37.67 0.75 1.54
C ALA A 346 -37.40 1.42 0.17
N GLN A 347 -38.43 1.96 -0.47
CA GLN A 347 -38.32 2.61 -1.77
C GLN A 347 -37.36 3.81 -1.72
N ARG A 348 -37.50 4.69 -0.72
CA ARG A 348 -36.64 5.86 -0.55
C ARG A 348 -35.19 5.46 -0.33
N ILE A 349 -34.93 4.55 0.60
CA ILE A 349 -33.56 4.09 0.90
C ILE A 349 -32.98 3.37 -0.30
N ALA A 350 -33.76 2.55 -1.02
CA ALA A 350 -33.30 1.83 -2.21
C ALA A 350 -32.96 2.80 -3.37
N GLN A 351 -33.71 3.92 -3.52
CA GLN A 351 -33.41 4.97 -4.52
C GLN A 351 -32.04 5.61 -4.23
N ASP A 352 -31.80 6.02 -2.99
CA ASP A 352 -30.53 6.64 -2.57
C ASP A 352 -29.35 5.63 -2.71
N LEU A 353 -29.56 4.38 -2.29
CA LEU A 353 -28.57 3.31 -2.49
C LEU A 353 -28.26 3.11 -3.96
N LEU A 354 -29.27 3.03 -4.82
CA LEU A 354 -29.12 2.72 -6.23
C LEU A 354 -28.38 3.84 -6.98
N GLU A 355 -28.64 5.10 -6.65
CA GLU A 355 -27.93 6.25 -7.21
C GLU A 355 -26.42 6.16 -6.91
N ARG A 356 -26.05 5.91 -5.65
CA ARG A 356 -24.66 5.79 -5.23
C ARG A 356 -23.98 4.54 -5.81
N VAL A 357 -24.69 3.40 -5.85
CA VAL A 357 -24.18 2.16 -6.42
C VAL A 357 -23.97 2.31 -7.93
N ASN A 358 -24.86 2.97 -8.66
CA ASN A 358 -24.70 3.22 -10.09
C ASN A 358 -23.46 4.07 -10.39
N THR A 359 -23.19 5.10 -9.58
CA THR A 359 -21.96 5.90 -9.70
C THR A 359 -20.70 5.03 -9.57
N LEU A 360 -20.69 4.06 -8.66
CA LEU A 360 -19.59 3.11 -8.50
C LEU A 360 -19.48 2.15 -9.70
N ILE A 361 -20.61 1.69 -10.24
CA ILE A 361 -20.66 0.83 -11.43
C ILE A 361 -20.15 1.59 -12.65
N GLU A 362 -20.56 2.84 -12.84
CA GLU A 362 -20.09 3.72 -13.91
C GLU A 362 -18.57 3.92 -13.86
N LEU A 363 -17.97 3.99 -12.66
CA LEU A 363 -16.53 4.05 -12.43
C LEU A 363 -15.82 2.69 -12.59
N GLY A 364 -16.52 1.66 -13.12
CA GLY A 364 -15.94 0.35 -13.37
C GLY A 364 -15.72 -0.50 -12.11
N LEU A 365 -16.37 -0.18 -10.98
CA LEU A 365 -16.23 -0.90 -9.70
C LEU A 365 -17.38 -1.88 -9.42
N GLY A 366 -18.22 -2.18 -10.42
CA GLY A 366 -19.42 -3.01 -10.27
C GLY A 366 -19.16 -4.43 -9.77
N TYR A 367 -17.94 -4.95 -9.91
CA TYR A 367 -17.53 -6.27 -9.44
C TYR A 367 -17.18 -6.32 -7.95
N LEU A 368 -16.96 -5.18 -7.28
CA LEU A 368 -16.64 -5.14 -5.86
C LEU A 368 -17.86 -5.48 -5.02
N SER A 369 -17.65 -6.14 -3.88
CA SER A 369 -18.65 -6.33 -2.84
C SER A 369 -18.48 -5.31 -1.71
N LEU A 370 -19.55 -5.03 -0.97
CA LEU A 370 -19.50 -4.09 0.16
C LEU A 370 -18.63 -4.57 1.30
N GLU A 371 -18.52 -5.88 1.46
CA GLU A 371 -17.72 -6.53 2.49
C GLU A 371 -16.23 -6.46 2.20
N ARG A 372 -15.83 -6.23 0.94
CA ARG A 372 -14.43 -6.25 0.56
C ARG A 372 -13.61 -5.24 1.37
N SER A 373 -12.60 -5.75 2.05
CA SER A 373 -11.73 -4.98 2.95
C SER A 373 -10.82 -4.03 2.16
N THR A 374 -10.66 -2.78 2.62
CA THR A 374 -9.86 -1.76 1.93
C THR A 374 -8.39 -2.10 1.73
N PRO A 375 -7.69 -2.84 2.63
CA PRO A 375 -6.32 -3.28 2.38
C PRO A 375 -6.16 -4.23 1.18
N THR A 376 -7.26 -4.83 0.71
CA THR A 376 -7.25 -5.74 -0.45
C THR A 376 -7.53 -5.05 -1.78
N LEU A 377 -7.81 -3.76 -1.74
CA LEU A 377 -8.06 -2.96 -2.93
C LEU A 377 -6.74 -2.44 -3.51
N SER A 378 -6.67 -2.34 -4.83
CA SER A 378 -5.59 -1.62 -5.49
C SER A 378 -5.69 -0.12 -5.22
N SER A 379 -4.59 0.61 -5.45
CA SER A 379 -4.54 2.07 -5.32
C SER A 379 -5.61 2.75 -6.17
N GLY A 380 -5.76 2.32 -7.42
CA GLY A 380 -6.76 2.84 -8.35
C GLY A 380 -8.21 2.51 -7.96
N GLU A 381 -8.50 1.30 -7.44
CA GLU A 381 -9.83 0.96 -6.91
C GLU A 381 -10.21 1.86 -5.74
N LEU A 382 -9.29 2.05 -4.79
CA LEU A 382 -9.55 2.90 -3.62
C LEU A 382 -9.76 4.37 -4.01
N GLN A 383 -9.00 4.87 -4.97
CA GLN A 383 -9.12 6.24 -5.45
C GLN A 383 -10.46 6.47 -6.15
N ARG A 384 -10.89 5.54 -7.03
CA ARG A 384 -12.21 5.60 -7.67
C ARG A 384 -13.36 5.50 -6.67
N LEU A 385 -13.23 4.69 -5.61
CA LEU A 385 -14.21 4.66 -4.51
C LEU A 385 -14.35 6.03 -3.83
N ARG A 386 -13.24 6.72 -3.58
CA ARG A 386 -13.25 8.05 -2.99
C ARG A 386 -13.85 9.09 -3.94
N LEU A 387 -13.48 9.02 -5.22
CA LEU A 387 -14.06 9.89 -6.24
C LEU A 387 -15.59 9.73 -6.33
N ALA A 388 -16.08 8.47 -6.35
CA ALA A 388 -17.52 8.20 -6.30
C ALA A 388 -18.21 8.81 -5.08
N THR A 389 -17.55 8.76 -3.91
CA THR A 389 -18.08 9.37 -2.69
C THR A 389 -18.19 10.90 -2.81
N GLN A 390 -17.22 11.54 -3.46
CA GLN A 390 -17.24 12.99 -3.70
C GLN A 390 -18.32 13.39 -4.71
N LEU A 391 -18.51 12.61 -5.78
CA LEU A 391 -19.63 12.82 -6.71
C LEU A 391 -20.99 12.80 -6.00
N GLY A 392 -21.15 11.91 -5.02
CA GLY A 392 -22.34 11.81 -4.19
C GLY A 392 -22.50 12.94 -3.14
N SER A 393 -21.46 13.74 -2.88
CA SER A 393 -21.51 14.83 -1.87
C SER A 393 -22.25 16.07 -2.33
N GLN A 394 -22.51 16.21 -3.63
CA GLN A 394 -23.18 17.36 -4.28
C GLN A 394 -22.55 18.73 -3.91
N LEU A 395 -21.25 18.77 -3.62
CA LEU A 395 -20.53 20.01 -3.37
C LEU A 395 -20.40 20.81 -4.69
N PHE A 396 -20.50 22.13 -4.59
CA PHE A 396 -20.31 23.06 -5.70
C PHE A 396 -19.48 24.27 -5.26
N GLY A 397 -18.81 24.91 -6.21
CA GLY A 397 -17.98 26.09 -5.94
C GLY A 397 -16.71 25.78 -5.14
N VAL A 398 -16.26 24.52 -5.10
CA VAL A 398 -15.03 24.09 -4.44
C VAL A 398 -13.92 23.73 -5.44
N ILE A 399 -12.69 23.72 -4.97
CA ILE A 399 -11.57 23.13 -5.73
C ILE A 399 -11.38 21.67 -5.30
N TYR A 400 -11.43 20.75 -6.24
CA TYR A 400 -10.96 19.37 -6.04
C TYR A 400 -9.51 19.27 -6.47
N VAL A 401 -8.62 18.98 -5.53
CA VAL A 401 -7.20 18.71 -5.82
C VAL A 401 -6.99 17.20 -5.83
N LEU A 402 -6.66 16.66 -7.00
CA LEU A 402 -6.56 15.23 -7.28
C LEU A 402 -5.11 14.85 -7.56
N ASP A 403 -4.64 13.76 -6.93
CA ASP A 403 -3.29 13.24 -7.11
C ASP A 403 -3.35 11.98 -7.97
N GLU A 404 -2.89 12.09 -9.20
CA GLU A 404 -2.80 11.00 -10.17
C GLU A 404 -4.07 10.12 -10.24
N PRO A 405 -5.25 10.69 -10.56
CA PRO A 405 -6.52 9.92 -10.56
C PRO A 405 -6.57 8.81 -11.61
N SER A 406 -5.73 8.85 -12.66
CA SER A 406 -5.62 7.82 -13.68
C SER A 406 -4.64 6.69 -13.32
N ALA A 407 -3.90 6.82 -12.20
CA ALA A 407 -2.86 5.89 -11.82
C ALA A 407 -3.37 4.43 -11.68
N GLY A 408 -2.68 3.48 -12.32
CA GLY A 408 -3.05 2.06 -12.30
C GLY A 408 -4.34 1.74 -13.05
N LEU A 409 -4.83 2.63 -13.92
CA LEU A 409 -5.99 2.38 -14.78
C LEU A 409 -5.56 1.83 -16.13
N HIS A 410 -6.29 0.78 -16.56
CA HIS A 410 -6.23 0.38 -17.96
C HIS A 410 -6.90 1.46 -18.82
N PRO A 411 -6.41 1.80 -20.05
CA PRO A 411 -7.01 2.84 -20.88
C PRO A 411 -8.52 2.67 -21.13
N ALA A 412 -9.01 1.43 -21.20
CA ALA A 412 -10.45 1.16 -21.33
C ALA A 412 -11.28 1.61 -20.10
N ASP A 413 -10.65 1.74 -18.93
CA ASP A 413 -11.30 2.21 -17.68
C ASP A 413 -11.20 3.76 -17.55
N GLY A 414 -10.37 4.42 -18.36
CA GLY A 414 -10.12 5.86 -18.33
C GLY A 414 -11.34 6.71 -18.69
N GLU A 415 -12.15 6.26 -19.65
CA GLU A 415 -13.36 6.99 -20.08
C GLU A 415 -14.36 7.20 -18.92
N ALA A 416 -14.50 6.20 -18.05
CA ALA A 416 -15.36 6.31 -16.89
C ALA A 416 -14.84 7.38 -15.89
N LEU A 417 -13.53 7.46 -15.72
CA LEU A 417 -12.90 8.51 -14.92
C LEU A 417 -13.15 9.89 -15.52
N PHE A 418 -12.93 10.07 -16.82
CA PHE A 418 -13.18 11.36 -17.50
C PHE A 418 -14.64 11.81 -17.37
N SER A 419 -15.59 10.90 -17.59
CA SER A 419 -17.01 11.21 -17.40
C SER A 419 -17.31 11.67 -15.97
N ALA A 420 -16.67 11.11 -14.97
CA ALA A 420 -16.81 11.51 -13.59
C ALA A 420 -16.22 12.92 -13.32
N LEU A 421 -15.02 13.19 -13.86
CA LEU A 421 -14.38 14.51 -13.74
C LEU A 421 -15.22 15.61 -14.44
N GLU A 422 -15.73 15.33 -15.64
CA GLU A 422 -16.62 16.27 -16.35
C GLU A 422 -17.91 16.54 -15.56
N ARG A 423 -18.49 15.55 -14.90
CA ARG A 423 -19.67 15.75 -14.03
C ARG A 423 -19.34 16.65 -12.82
N LEU A 424 -18.18 16.46 -12.19
CA LEU A 424 -17.74 17.34 -11.10
C LEU A 424 -17.52 18.77 -11.59
N LYS A 425 -16.93 18.96 -12.77
CA LYS A 425 -16.75 20.27 -13.40
C LYS A 425 -18.09 20.91 -13.74
N ALA A 426 -18.99 20.17 -14.37
CA ALA A 426 -20.33 20.64 -14.73
C ALA A 426 -21.19 21.03 -13.51
N ALA A 427 -20.92 20.49 -12.34
CA ALA A 427 -21.54 20.91 -11.08
C ALA A 427 -20.98 22.25 -10.54
N GLY A 428 -20.13 22.96 -11.28
CA GLY A 428 -19.56 24.26 -10.90
C GLY A 428 -18.36 24.17 -9.99
N ASN A 429 -17.55 23.13 -10.13
CA ASN A 429 -16.30 22.95 -9.38
C ASN A 429 -15.06 23.15 -10.25
N SER A 430 -13.96 23.52 -9.62
CA SER A 430 -12.64 23.59 -10.24
C SER A 430 -11.88 22.28 -9.97
N LEU A 431 -11.26 21.71 -10.98
CA LEU A 431 -10.48 20.47 -10.87
C LEU A 431 -9.01 20.75 -11.08
N PHE A 432 -8.21 20.60 -10.03
CA PHE A 432 -6.75 20.73 -10.05
C PHE A 432 -6.14 19.35 -9.95
N VAL A 433 -5.60 18.85 -11.04
CA VAL A 433 -5.17 17.46 -11.18
C VAL A 433 -3.66 17.40 -11.39
N VAL A 434 -2.93 16.76 -10.50
CA VAL A 434 -1.53 16.40 -10.73
C VAL A 434 -1.52 15.10 -11.52
N GLU A 435 -0.97 15.13 -12.74
CA GLU A 435 -1.08 13.99 -13.65
C GLU A 435 0.14 13.81 -14.57
N HIS A 436 0.30 12.55 -14.99
CA HIS A 436 1.32 12.12 -15.92
C HIS A 436 0.75 11.46 -17.18
N ASP A 437 -0.54 11.12 -17.17
CA ASP A 437 -1.23 10.51 -18.29
C ASP A 437 -1.44 11.51 -19.44
N LEU A 438 -0.96 11.13 -20.62
CA LEU A 438 -1.00 12.00 -21.80
C LEU A 438 -2.43 12.26 -22.31
N GLU A 439 -3.33 11.29 -22.13
CA GLU A 439 -4.73 11.45 -22.56
C GLU A 439 -5.47 12.46 -21.67
N THR A 440 -5.23 12.42 -20.37
CA THR A 440 -5.71 13.42 -19.41
C THR A 440 -5.20 14.81 -19.75
N MET A 441 -3.92 14.94 -20.11
CA MET A 441 -3.34 16.23 -20.51
C MET A 441 -3.97 16.78 -21.80
N ARG A 442 -4.26 15.92 -22.79
CA ARG A 442 -4.91 16.34 -24.04
C ARG A 442 -6.35 16.84 -23.84
N ARG A 443 -7.06 16.26 -22.86
CA ARG A 443 -8.45 16.62 -22.54
C ARG A 443 -8.57 17.74 -21.53
N ALA A 444 -7.46 18.23 -20.95
CA ALA A 444 -7.48 19.32 -20.00
C ALA A 444 -7.92 20.64 -20.67
N ASP A 445 -8.59 21.51 -19.92
CA ASP A 445 -8.88 22.88 -20.34
C ASP A 445 -7.62 23.75 -20.24
N TRP A 446 -6.73 23.42 -19.28
CA TRP A 446 -5.53 24.18 -18.97
C TRP A 446 -4.41 23.30 -18.47
N LEU A 447 -3.18 23.54 -18.91
CA LEU A 447 -1.98 22.87 -18.43
C LEU A 447 -1.09 23.86 -17.67
N ILE A 448 -0.51 23.37 -16.58
CA ILE A 448 0.58 24.03 -15.85
C ILE A 448 1.76 23.06 -15.84
N ASP A 449 2.76 23.35 -16.68
CA ASP A 449 3.95 22.52 -16.79
C ASP A 449 5.05 23.06 -15.86
N VAL A 450 5.50 22.22 -14.93
CA VAL A 450 6.48 22.55 -13.89
C VAL A 450 7.80 21.84 -14.19
N GLY A 451 8.87 22.61 -14.28
CA GLY A 451 10.18 22.08 -14.68
C GLY A 451 11.32 23.05 -14.41
N PRO A 452 12.37 23.01 -15.30
CA PRO A 452 12.58 22.09 -16.43
C PRO A 452 13.07 20.68 -16.04
N ALA A 453 13.54 20.50 -14.79
CA ALA A 453 14.07 19.24 -14.27
C ALA A 453 13.52 18.95 -12.88
N ALA A 454 14.11 17.96 -12.19
CA ALA A 454 13.71 17.57 -10.83
C ALA A 454 14.53 18.30 -9.76
N GLY A 455 14.02 18.32 -8.52
CA GLY A 455 14.71 18.81 -7.33
C GLY A 455 15.13 20.29 -7.45
N GLU A 456 16.38 20.57 -7.11
CA GLU A 456 16.92 21.94 -7.16
C GLU A 456 16.99 22.55 -8.57
N HIS A 457 16.93 21.75 -9.62
CA HIS A 457 16.89 22.21 -11.01
C HIS A 457 15.46 22.37 -11.56
N GLY A 458 14.46 22.07 -10.76
CA GLY A 458 13.04 22.24 -11.05
C GLY A 458 12.45 23.49 -10.42
N GLY A 459 11.17 23.44 -10.08
CA GLY A 459 10.47 24.43 -9.28
C GLY A 459 10.07 25.70 -10.01
N GLN A 460 10.06 25.70 -11.36
CA GLN A 460 9.60 26.82 -12.17
C GLN A 460 8.37 26.42 -12.98
N VAL A 461 7.43 27.32 -13.17
CA VAL A 461 6.35 27.16 -14.12
C VAL A 461 6.87 27.53 -15.50
N LEU A 462 7.02 26.55 -16.37
CA LEU A 462 7.49 26.71 -17.74
C LEU A 462 6.38 27.16 -18.68
N TYR A 463 5.16 26.70 -18.39
CA TYR A 463 3.97 27.00 -19.17
C TYR A 463 2.72 27.04 -18.28
N SER A 464 1.83 27.95 -18.58
CA SER A 464 0.47 28.01 -18.01
C SER A 464 -0.47 28.47 -19.13
N GLY A 465 -1.34 27.57 -19.63
CA GLY A 465 -2.20 27.86 -20.78
C GLY A 465 -2.93 26.64 -21.33
N PRO A 466 -3.73 26.79 -22.39
CA PRO A 466 -4.39 25.68 -23.08
C PRO A 466 -3.39 24.66 -23.61
N PRO A 467 -3.74 23.33 -23.65
CA PRO A 467 -2.77 22.26 -24.01
C PRO A 467 -1.96 22.51 -25.30
N ALA A 468 -2.60 23.03 -26.35
CA ALA A 468 -1.96 23.26 -27.65
C ALA A 468 -0.77 24.24 -27.57
N GLY A 469 -0.79 25.19 -26.64
CA GLY A 469 0.31 26.18 -26.52
C GLY A 469 1.60 25.62 -25.94
N LEU A 470 1.56 24.45 -25.28
CA LEU A 470 2.75 23.78 -24.77
C LEU A 470 3.69 23.33 -25.89
N GLU A 471 3.20 23.15 -27.13
CA GLU A 471 4.01 22.75 -28.29
C GLU A 471 5.16 23.73 -28.58
N ALA A 472 4.96 25.01 -28.27
CA ALA A 472 5.95 26.05 -28.49
C ALA A 472 7.03 26.15 -27.38
N VAL A 473 6.91 25.42 -26.28
CA VAL A 473 7.76 25.52 -25.09
C VAL A 473 8.93 24.53 -25.18
N GLU A 474 10.05 24.92 -25.72
CA GLU A 474 11.24 24.05 -25.92
C GLU A 474 11.79 23.46 -24.60
N ALA A 475 11.69 24.19 -23.48
CA ALA A 475 12.18 23.75 -22.19
C ALA A 475 11.30 22.64 -21.54
N SER A 476 10.09 22.41 -22.06
CA SER A 476 9.16 21.41 -21.54
C SER A 476 9.59 20.00 -21.94
N GLN A 477 9.77 19.16 -20.94
CA GLN A 477 10.02 17.73 -21.14
C GLN A 477 8.73 16.97 -21.53
N THR A 478 7.56 17.48 -21.12
CA THR A 478 6.24 16.92 -21.45
C THR A 478 5.90 17.09 -22.93
N ARG A 479 6.34 18.18 -23.55
CA ARG A 479 6.09 18.53 -24.95
C ARG A 479 6.43 17.40 -25.92
N GLU A 480 7.61 16.77 -25.76
CA GLU A 480 8.07 15.70 -26.66
C GLU A 480 7.10 14.51 -26.67
N TYR A 481 6.50 14.21 -25.53
CA TYR A 481 5.59 13.05 -25.40
C TYR A 481 4.15 13.39 -25.79
N LEU A 482 3.75 14.63 -25.64
CA LEU A 482 2.40 15.08 -25.96
C LEU A 482 2.16 15.29 -27.45
N PHE A 483 3.18 15.84 -28.18
CA PHE A 483 3.05 16.28 -29.57
C PHE A 483 3.92 15.52 -30.55
N ALA A 484 5.04 14.92 -30.14
CA ALA A 484 5.83 14.13 -31.06
C ALA A 484 5.05 12.85 -31.48
N PRO A 485 5.16 12.45 -32.76
CA PRO A 485 4.62 11.16 -33.17
C PRO A 485 5.28 10.05 -32.34
N GLN A 486 4.46 9.23 -31.72
CA GLN A 486 4.97 8.09 -30.99
C GLN A 486 5.78 7.21 -31.96
N ARG A 487 7.08 7.13 -31.76
CA ARG A 487 7.91 6.27 -32.60
C ARG A 487 7.57 4.82 -32.24
N PRO A 488 7.19 3.98 -33.22
CA PRO A 488 6.99 2.57 -32.96
C PRO A 488 8.29 2.02 -32.35
N ALA A 489 8.14 1.31 -31.24
CA ALA A 489 9.28 0.65 -30.60
C ALA A 489 9.78 -0.46 -31.54
N ASN A 490 10.77 -0.15 -32.36
CA ASN A 490 11.45 -1.13 -33.19
C ASN A 490 12.47 -1.91 -32.30
N VAL A 491 11.96 -2.57 -31.28
CA VAL A 491 12.76 -3.39 -30.36
C VAL A 491 12.91 -4.78 -30.97
N ALA A 492 14.14 -5.22 -31.20
CA ALA A 492 14.42 -6.60 -31.54
C ALA A 492 13.93 -7.47 -30.35
N ARG A 493 12.93 -8.31 -30.60
CA ARG A 493 12.33 -9.13 -29.53
C ARG A 493 13.20 -10.33 -29.24
N ARG A 494 13.35 -10.61 -27.95
CA ARG A 494 14.09 -11.77 -27.48
C ARG A 494 13.22 -13.03 -27.62
N GLU A 495 13.85 -14.14 -27.96
CA GLU A 495 13.21 -15.44 -27.93
C GLU A 495 13.30 -16.07 -26.53
N PRO A 496 12.24 -16.76 -26.08
CA PRO A 496 12.26 -17.45 -24.79
C PRO A 496 13.37 -18.48 -24.70
N SER A 497 14.17 -18.42 -23.65
CA SER A 497 15.19 -19.45 -23.35
C SER A 497 14.58 -20.72 -22.77
N ALA A 498 13.45 -20.60 -22.08
CA ALA A 498 12.68 -21.69 -21.48
C ALA A 498 11.27 -21.16 -21.13
N TRP A 499 10.40 -22.03 -20.61
CA TRP A 499 9.05 -21.67 -20.21
C TRP A 499 8.77 -22.11 -18.77
N LEU A 500 8.31 -21.19 -17.94
CA LEU A 500 7.75 -21.48 -16.62
C LEU A 500 6.25 -21.73 -16.79
N LYS A 501 5.79 -22.95 -16.48
CA LYS A 501 4.39 -23.34 -16.63
C LYS A 501 3.71 -23.53 -15.30
N LEU A 502 2.57 -22.85 -15.11
CA LEU A 502 1.68 -23.00 -13.97
C LEU A 502 0.40 -23.67 -14.41
N ASP A 503 -0.01 -24.74 -13.73
CA ASP A 503 -1.23 -25.50 -13.99
C ASP A 503 -2.17 -25.46 -12.79
N GLY A 504 -3.47 -25.30 -13.07
CA GLY A 504 -4.53 -25.40 -12.09
C GLY A 504 -4.54 -24.25 -11.06
N VAL A 505 -4.10 -23.05 -11.47
CA VAL A 505 -4.01 -21.92 -10.54
C VAL A 505 -5.40 -21.48 -10.09
N THR A 506 -5.61 -21.49 -8.75
CA THR A 506 -6.85 -21.05 -8.12
C THR A 506 -6.53 -19.99 -7.07
N ARG A 507 -7.02 -18.77 -7.31
CA ARG A 507 -6.86 -17.64 -6.39
C ARG A 507 -7.84 -16.52 -6.73
N ASN A 508 -8.64 -16.05 -5.77
CA ASN A 508 -9.68 -15.04 -6.00
C ASN A 508 -10.59 -15.44 -7.20
N ASN A 509 -10.56 -14.66 -8.29
CA ASN A 509 -11.32 -14.93 -9.51
C ASN A 509 -10.58 -15.83 -10.53
N LEU A 510 -9.40 -16.35 -10.19
CA LEU A 510 -8.72 -17.36 -10.99
C LEU A 510 -9.27 -18.74 -10.63
N GLU A 511 -9.83 -19.44 -11.63
CA GLU A 511 -10.42 -20.77 -11.48
C GLU A 511 -9.74 -21.75 -12.46
N ASP A 512 -8.91 -22.65 -11.91
CA ASP A 512 -8.19 -23.69 -12.68
C ASP A 512 -7.39 -23.13 -13.88
N LEU A 513 -6.71 -21.99 -13.68
CA LEU A 513 -5.99 -21.28 -14.73
C LEU A 513 -4.67 -21.99 -15.07
N THR A 514 -4.44 -22.28 -16.35
CA THR A 514 -3.14 -22.69 -16.89
C THR A 514 -2.51 -21.54 -17.67
N VAL A 515 -1.24 -21.21 -17.36
CA VAL A 515 -0.51 -20.11 -17.98
C VAL A 515 0.98 -20.42 -18.07
N GLU A 516 1.62 -19.93 -19.14
CA GLU A 516 3.04 -20.09 -19.41
C GLU A 516 3.73 -18.72 -19.45
N PHE A 517 4.84 -18.58 -18.73
CA PHE A 517 5.69 -17.39 -18.72
C PHE A 517 7.00 -17.69 -19.44
N PRO A 518 7.40 -16.91 -20.47
CA PRO A 518 8.69 -17.09 -21.12
C PRO A 518 9.82 -16.63 -20.19
N LEU A 519 10.88 -17.39 -20.09
CA LEU A 519 12.08 -17.07 -19.33
C LEU A 519 13.15 -16.44 -20.22
N GLY A 520 13.96 -15.54 -19.67
CA GLY A 520 14.91 -14.73 -20.42
C GLY A 520 14.26 -13.63 -21.28
N CYS A 521 13.03 -13.24 -20.93
CA CYS A 521 12.24 -12.25 -21.66
C CYS A 521 11.70 -11.17 -20.72
N PHE A 522 11.30 -10.05 -21.31
CA PHE A 522 10.48 -9.01 -20.70
C PHE A 522 9.00 -9.30 -21.00
N THR A 523 8.27 -9.75 -20.00
CA THR A 523 6.86 -10.14 -20.11
C THR A 523 5.95 -9.11 -19.44
N ALA A 524 4.97 -8.58 -20.17
CA ALA A 524 3.92 -7.74 -19.64
C ALA A 524 2.62 -8.54 -19.43
N VAL A 525 2.05 -8.46 -18.23
CA VAL A 525 0.72 -8.99 -17.90
C VAL A 525 -0.24 -7.82 -17.83
N THR A 526 -1.22 -7.80 -18.72
CA THR A 526 -2.16 -6.68 -18.90
C THR A 526 -3.62 -7.14 -18.83
N GLY A 527 -4.55 -6.20 -18.94
CA GLY A 527 -6.00 -6.42 -18.88
C GLY A 527 -6.69 -5.34 -18.04
N ILE A 528 -7.99 -5.25 -18.12
CA ILE A 528 -8.80 -4.26 -17.37
C ILE A 528 -8.66 -4.41 -15.85
N SER A 529 -9.05 -3.37 -15.11
CA SER A 529 -9.06 -3.41 -13.64
C SER A 529 -9.98 -4.53 -13.13
N GLY A 530 -9.54 -5.27 -12.08
CA GLY A 530 -10.29 -6.39 -11.53
C GLY A 530 -10.29 -7.68 -12.37
N SER A 531 -9.54 -7.77 -13.48
CA SER A 531 -9.49 -8.97 -14.32
C SER A 531 -8.73 -10.16 -13.71
N GLY A 532 -7.93 -9.95 -12.63
CA GLY A 532 -7.20 -11.02 -11.95
C GLY A 532 -5.67 -10.97 -12.11
N LYS A 533 -5.10 -9.92 -12.73
CA LYS A 533 -3.65 -9.75 -12.94
C LYS A 533 -2.81 -9.89 -11.67
N SER A 534 -3.14 -9.09 -10.65
CA SER A 534 -2.41 -9.13 -9.37
C SER A 534 -2.62 -10.45 -8.63
N SER A 535 -3.79 -11.11 -8.78
CA SER A 535 -4.04 -12.46 -8.26
C SER A 535 -3.10 -13.48 -8.91
N LEU A 536 -2.86 -13.36 -10.22
CA LEU A 536 -1.95 -14.24 -10.96
C LEU A 536 -0.48 -13.95 -10.63
N VAL A 537 -0.06 -12.68 -10.78
CA VAL A 537 1.36 -12.30 -10.77
C VAL A 537 1.86 -12.01 -9.35
N SER A 538 1.17 -11.10 -8.63
CA SER A 538 1.63 -10.61 -7.32
C SER A 538 1.26 -11.54 -6.17
N GLN A 539 0.43 -12.57 -6.41
CA GLN A 539 0.06 -13.58 -5.42
C GLN A 539 0.46 -15.00 -5.87
N ALA A 540 -0.25 -15.61 -6.84
CA ALA A 540 -0.06 -17.01 -7.19
C ALA A 540 1.34 -17.33 -7.74
N LEU A 541 1.84 -16.57 -8.72
CA LEU A 541 3.18 -16.77 -9.28
C LEU A 541 4.27 -16.66 -8.19
N LEU A 542 4.20 -15.61 -7.36
CA LEU A 542 5.17 -15.38 -6.28
C LEU A 542 5.14 -16.51 -5.25
N GLU A 543 3.95 -16.94 -4.82
CA GLU A 543 3.76 -17.99 -3.83
C GLU A 543 4.25 -19.35 -4.34
N LEU A 544 3.85 -19.74 -5.55
CA LEU A 544 4.23 -21.02 -6.14
C LEU A 544 5.75 -21.10 -6.42
N VAL A 545 6.33 -20.05 -7.01
CA VAL A 545 7.80 -20.01 -7.26
C VAL A 545 8.57 -19.93 -5.95
N GLY A 546 8.13 -19.12 -4.98
CA GLY A 546 8.76 -19.01 -3.67
C GLY A 546 8.78 -20.35 -2.94
N THR A 547 7.65 -21.05 -2.89
CA THR A 547 7.53 -22.39 -2.30
C THR A 547 8.42 -23.40 -3.03
N GLY A 548 8.41 -23.38 -4.36
CA GLY A 548 9.24 -24.29 -5.17
C GLY A 548 10.73 -24.06 -5.01
N LEU A 549 11.18 -22.84 -4.68
CA LEU A 549 12.57 -22.51 -4.36
C LEU A 549 12.93 -22.76 -2.88
N GLY A 550 11.99 -23.31 -2.07
CA GLY A 550 12.20 -23.53 -0.63
C GLY A 550 12.30 -22.23 0.18
N ARG A 551 11.76 -21.13 -0.32
CA ARG A 551 11.73 -19.84 0.36
C ARG A 551 10.33 -19.57 0.88
N VAL A 552 10.21 -19.34 2.16
CA VAL A 552 9.03 -18.69 2.71
C VAL A 552 9.12 -17.21 2.30
N LEU A 553 8.17 -16.74 1.50
CA LEU A 553 8.09 -15.31 1.15
C LEU A 553 7.97 -14.52 2.45
N GLU A 554 8.97 -13.71 2.72
CA GLU A 554 8.95 -12.80 3.85
C GLU A 554 7.97 -11.68 3.54
N ASN A 555 6.76 -11.78 4.08
CA ASN A 555 5.89 -10.61 4.18
C ASN A 555 6.46 -9.67 5.24
N ASP A 556 6.89 -8.48 4.85
CA ASP A 556 7.41 -7.45 5.76
C ASP A 556 6.32 -6.80 6.62
N ASP A 557 5.05 -7.14 6.38
CA ASP A 557 3.92 -6.60 7.16
C ASP A 557 3.83 -7.29 8.52
N GLU A 558 3.68 -6.48 9.58
CA GLU A 558 3.35 -7.01 10.90
C GLU A 558 1.99 -7.70 10.84
N PRO A 559 1.91 -9.01 11.12
CA PRO A 559 0.65 -9.71 11.13
C PRO A 559 -0.23 -9.17 12.26
N SER A 560 -1.41 -8.69 11.89
CA SER A 560 -2.46 -8.30 12.82
C SER A 560 -3.52 -9.40 12.86
N LEU A 561 -4.16 -9.60 14.02
CA LEU A 561 -5.36 -10.47 14.11
C LEU A 561 -6.50 -9.97 13.23
N GLU A 562 -6.47 -8.70 12.86
CA GLU A 562 -7.46 -8.09 11.98
C GLU A 562 -7.19 -8.37 10.49
N ASP A 563 -5.95 -8.73 10.13
CA ASP A 563 -5.60 -9.03 8.74
C ASP A 563 -6.24 -10.35 8.29
N ALA A 564 -6.61 -10.42 7.01
CA ALA A 564 -7.12 -11.66 6.46
C ALA A 564 -6.05 -12.76 6.58
N ALA A 565 -6.45 -13.95 7.03
CA ALA A 565 -5.55 -15.10 6.98
C ALA A 565 -5.04 -15.25 5.54
N PRO A 566 -3.74 -15.49 5.33
CA PRO A 566 -3.21 -15.72 4.01
C PRO A 566 -3.98 -16.87 3.36
N GLN A 567 -4.72 -16.57 2.31
CA GLN A 567 -5.38 -17.61 1.53
C GLN A 567 -4.30 -18.23 0.64
N ALA A 568 -4.04 -19.52 0.76
CA ALA A 568 -3.06 -20.19 -0.09
C ALA A 568 -3.55 -20.25 -1.55
N SER A 569 -2.65 -20.02 -2.50
CA SER A 569 -2.94 -20.21 -3.91
C SER A 569 -2.98 -21.71 -4.22
N GLY A 570 -4.04 -22.16 -4.91
CA GLY A 570 -4.06 -23.51 -5.49
C GLY A 570 -3.22 -23.55 -6.78
N GLY A 571 -2.91 -24.76 -7.24
CA GLY A 571 -2.12 -24.97 -8.45
C GLY A 571 -0.70 -25.49 -8.18
N ARG A 572 0.04 -25.69 -9.27
CA ARG A 572 1.42 -26.21 -9.22
C ARG A 572 2.25 -25.65 -10.38
N ILE A 573 3.57 -25.67 -10.19
CA ILE A 573 4.51 -25.46 -11.29
C ILE A 573 4.79 -26.84 -11.92
N SER A 574 4.50 -26.96 -13.21
CA SER A 574 4.71 -28.22 -13.96
C SER A 574 6.02 -28.26 -14.75
N ALA A 575 6.60 -27.09 -15.07
CA ALA A 575 7.88 -27.00 -15.78
C ALA A 575 8.56 -25.65 -15.55
N GLY A 576 9.89 -25.58 -15.74
CA GLY A 576 10.68 -24.36 -15.85
C GLY A 576 11.24 -23.82 -14.56
N LEU A 577 10.89 -24.37 -13.39
CA LEU A 577 11.41 -23.92 -12.10
C LEU A 577 12.92 -24.11 -11.98
N GLU A 578 13.46 -25.15 -12.59
CA GLU A 578 14.89 -25.49 -12.60
C GLU A 578 15.77 -24.41 -13.24
N HIS A 579 15.18 -23.55 -14.08
CA HIS A 579 15.86 -22.42 -14.71
C HIS A 579 15.89 -21.16 -13.82
N ILE A 580 15.19 -21.16 -12.67
CA ILE A 580 15.11 -20.02 -11.77
C ILE A 580 15.92 -20.32 -10.50
N ARG A 581 16.89 -19.46 -10.18
CA ARG A 581 17.70 -19.55 -8.95
C ARG A 581 17.26 -18.59 -7.86
N ARG A 582 16.63 -17.48 -8.26
CA ARG A 582 16.21 -16.43 -7.36
C ARG A 582 14.90 -15.80 -7.82
N LEU A 583 14.06 -15.46 -6.85
CA LEU A 583 12.84 -14.67 -7.03
C LEU A 583 13.00 -13.32 -6.34
N VAL A 584 12.66 -12.23 -7.01
CA VAL A 584 12.69 -10.87 -6.50
C VAL A 584 11.35 -10.22 -6.78
N GLN A 585 10.69 -9.79 -5.72
CA GLN A 585 9.47 -8.98 -5.80
C GLN A 585 9.81 -7.50 -5.60
N VAL A 586 9.29 -6.64 -6.46
CA VAL A 586 9.41 -5.18 -6.35
C VAL A 586 8.01 -4.58 -6.36
N ASP A 587 7.50 -4.23 -5.19
CA ASP A 587 6.17 -3.66 -4.97
C ASP A 587 6.22 -2.19 -4.57
N GLN A 588 5.06 -1.52 -4.53
CA GLN A 588 4.91 -0.11 -4.17
C GLN A 588 4.83 0.14 -2.66
N LYS A 589 4.97 -0.89 -1.83
CA LYS A 589 4.95 -0.72 -0.37
C LYS A 589 6.09 0.18 0.10
N PRO A 590 5.88 0.98 1.15
CA PRO A 590 6.93 1.83 1.71
C PRO A 590 8.19 1.04 2.08
N ILE A 591 9.38 1.64 1.93
CA ILE A 591 10.66 1.05 2.33
C ILE A 591 10.89 1.07 3.86
N GLY A 592 9.94 1.59 4.61
CA GLY A 592 9.95 1.63 6.07
C GLY A 592 8.74 2.38 6.62
N ARG A 593 8.43 2.16 7.90
CA ARG A 593 7.23 2.70 8.57
C ARG A 593 7.50 3.92 9.46
N THR A 594 8.77 4.20 9.72
CA THR A 594 9.18 5.28 10.61
C THR A 594 10.14 6.24 9.91
N PRO A 595 10.27 7.48 10.38
CA PRO A 595 11.25 8.43 9.82
C PRO A 595 12.71 7.98 9.94
N ARG A 596 13.01 6.95 10.74
CA ARG A 596 14.37 6.33 10.83
C ARG A 596 14.75 5.59 9.55
N SER A 597 13.76 5.00 8.87
CA SER A 597 14.01 4.40 7.56
C SER A 597 14.13 5.50 6.52
N ASN A 598 15.21 5.50 5.75
CA ASN A 598 15.46 6.48 4.69
C ASN A 598 16.21 5.83 3.52
N LEU A 599 16.38 6.59 2.43
CA LEU A 599 17.07 6.14 1.22
C LEU A 599 18.45 5.52 1.51
N ALA A 600 19.29 6.23 2.28
CA ALA A 600 20.66 5.81 2.56
C ALA A 600 20.75 4.53 3.40
N THR A 601 19.84 4.33 4.34
CA THR A 601 19.80 3.11 5.18
C THR A 601 19.27 1.92 4.42
N TYR A 602 18.23 2.11 3.61
CA TYR A 602 17.62 1.01 2.85
C TYR A 602 18.57 0.44 1.78
N THR A 603 19.28 1.30 1.07
CA THR A 603 20.27 0.90 0.05
C THR A 603 21.57 0.35 0.63
N GLY A 604 21.77 0.44 1.95
CA GLY A 604 22.99 0.02 2.63
C GLY A 604 24.21 0.94 2.42
N LEU A 605 24.09 1.98 1.60
CA LEU A 605 25.20 2.91 1.36
C LEU A 605 25.65 3.65 2.63
N PHE A 606 24.73 3.84 3.58
CA PHE A 606 25.02 4.56 4.82
C PHE A 606 26.03 3.85 5.71
N ASP A 607 26.13 2.53 5.63
CA ASP A 607 27.13 1.77 6.37
C ASP A 607 28.56 2.12 5.94
N ASN A 608 28.76 2.36 4.65
CA ASN A 608 30.03 2.82 4.13
C ASN A 608 30.32 4.28 4.52
N VAL A 609 29.32 5.16 4.47
CA VAL A 609 29.43 6.54 4.94
C VAL A 609 29.85 6.60 6.41
N ARG A 610 29.21 5.79 7.29
CA ARG A 610 29.55 5.73 8.73
C ARG A 610 31.01 5.30 8.95
N LYS A 611 31.52 4.36 8.15
CA LYS A 611 32.92 3.92 8.22
C LYS A 611 33.88 5.05 7.82
N LEU A 612 33.54 5.88 6.83
CA LEU A 612 34.34 7.04 6.43
C LEU A 612 34.45 8.06 7.57
N PHE A 613 33.34 8.38 8.25
CA PHE A 613 33.35 9.27 9.41
C PHE A 613 34.18 8.71 10.57
N ALA A 614 34.04 7.41 10.90
CA ALA A 614 34.82 6.77 11.94
C ALA A 614 36.33 6.73 11.61
N ALA A 615 36.69 6.74 10.35
CA ALA A 615 38.10 6.75 9.90
C ALA A 615 38.77 8.12 10.04
N THR A 616 38.02 9.22 10.27
CA THR A 616 38.58 10.57 10.39
C THR A 616 39.51 10.70 11.61
N PRO A 617 40.56 11.53 11.55
CA PRO A 617 41.45 11.74 12.67
C PRO A 617 40.72 12.23 13.93
N ALA A 618 39.73 13.11 13.75
CA ALA A 618 38.92 13.66 14.85
C ALA A 618 38.07 12.60 15.55
N ALA A 619 37.47 11.64 14.81
CA ALA A 619 36.72 10.52 15.37
C ALA A 619 37.63 9.55 16.12
N LYS A 620 38.78 9.20 15.54
CA LYS A 620 39.77 8.31 16.15
C LYS A 620 40.29 8.89 17.47
N LYS A 621 40.58 10.20 17.49
CA LYS A 621 41.04 10.89 18.72
C LYS A 621 40.01 10.82 19.87
N ARG A 622 38.69 10.77 19.53
CA ARG A 622 37.59 10.68 20.50
C ARG A 622 37.15 9.23 20.75
N GLY A 623 37.79 8.23 20.14
CA GLY A 623 37.42 6.82 20.26
C GLY A 623 36.04 6.50 19.66
N TYR A 624 35.61 7.25 18.63
CA TYR A 624 34.32 7.08 17.96
C TYR A 624 34.42 6.00 16.90
N ASP A 625 33.58 4.97 17.04
CA ASP A 625 33.40 3.90 16.07
C ASP A 625 32.27 4.22 15.05
N ALA A 626 32.00 3.34 14.10
CA ALA A 626 30.89 3.52 13.15
C ALA A 626 29.51 3.54 13.82
N GLY A 627 29.37 3.00 15.05
CA GLY A 627 28.16 3.03 15.84
C GLY A 627 27.81 4.43 16.33
N GLN A 628 28.83 5.28 16.60
CA GLN A 628 28.61 6.69 16.98
C GLN A 628 27.87 7.47 15.90
N PHE A 629 28.08 7.12 14.62
CA PHE A 629 27.48 7.77 13.46
C PHE A 629 26.18 7.09 13.01
N SER A 630 25.60 6.23 13.86
CA SER A 630 24.29 5.61 13.63
C SER A 630 23.22 6.33 14.46
N PHE A 631 22.21 6.89 13.83
CA PHE A 631 21.06 7.47 14.53
C PHE A 631 20.15 6.41 15.18
N ASN A 632 20.40 5.13 14.94
CA ASN A 632 19.70 4.03 15.61
C ASN A 632 20.38 3.61 16.94
N VAL A 633 21.58 4.11 17.22
CA VAL A 633 22.36 3.78 18.42
C VAL A 633 22.38 4.96 19.39
N ALA A 634 22.14 4.69 20.66
CA ALA A 634 22.01 5.74 21.70
C ALA A 634 23.23 6.66 21.82
N LYS A 635 24.44 6.18 21.51
CA LYS A 635 25.70 6.92 21.69
C LYS A 635 25.77 8.23 20.91
N GLY A 636 25.28 8.25 19.66
CA GLY A 636 25.45 9.40 18.76
C GLY A 636 24.15 10.11 18.40
N ARG A 637 23.00 9.54 18.70
CA ARG A 637 21.69 10.10 18.33
C ARG A 637 21.25 11.26 19.23
N CYS A 638 20.38 12.08 18.72
CA CYS A 638 19.69 13.09 19.53
C CYS A 638 18.84 12.40 20.62
N PRO A 639 18.97 12.76 21.91
CA PRO A 639 18.20 12.10 22.96
C PRO A 639 16.71 12.44 22.94
N ASN A 640 16.32 13.58 22.39
CA ASN A 640 14.92 14.03 22.38
C ASN A 640 14.08 13.28 21.32
N CYS A 641 14.53 13.22 20.06
CA CYS A 641 13.82 12.51 18.99
C CYS A 641 14.34 11.08 18.78
N GLU A 642 15.25 10.63 19.63
CA GLU A 642 15.86 9.30 19.52
C GLU A 642 16.41 8.92 18.13
N GLY A 643 16.87 9.93 17.37
CA GLY A 643 17.41 9.74 16.04
C GLY A 643 16.39 9.79 14.90
N GLU A 644 15.12 10.04 15.19
CA GLU A 644 14.09 10.20 14.13
C GLU A 644 14.22 11.51 13.37
N GLY A 645 14.77 12.56 14.02
CA GLY A 645 14.84 13.91 13.46
C GLY A 645 13.52 14.66 13.58
N PHE A 646 12.42 13.96 13.85
CA PHE A 646 11.06 14.47 13.97
C PHE A 646 10.45 14.03 15.28
N VAL A 647 9.42 14.74 15.73
CA VAL A 647 8.56 14.36 16.84
C VAL A 647 7.14 14.19 16.30
N SER A 648 6.45 13.13 16.72
CA SER A 648 5.05 12.92 16.34
C SER A 648 4.17 13.82 17.19
N VAL A 649 3.33 14.60 16.54
CA VAL A 649 2.28 15.40 17.17
C VAL A 649 0.95 14.69 16.92
N GLU A 650 0.38 14.11 17.99
CA GLU A 650 -0.93 13.45 17.91
C GLU A 650 -2.04 14.51 17.88
N LEU A 651 -2.81 14.50 16.82
CA LEU A 651 -4.00 15.33 16.64
C LEU A 651 -5.23 14.50 16.97
N LEU A 652 -6.02 14.90 17.96
CA LEU A 652 -7.15 14.15 18.53
C LEU A 652 -8.20 13.64 17.52
N PHE A 653 -8.28 14.24 16.32
CA PHE A 653 -9.26 13.87 15.26
C PHE A 653 -8.67 13.85 13.86
N MET A 654 -7.34 13.96 13.71
CA MET A 654 -6.62 13.94 12.44
C MET A 654 -5.43 13.00 12.51
N PRO A 655 -4.88 12.54 11.37
CA PRO A 655 -3.64 11.77 11.35
C PRO A 655 -2.51 12.52 12.06
N SER A 656 -1.67 11.80 12.81
CA SER A 656 -0.50 12.37 13.46
C SER A 656 0.42 13.07 12.45
N VAL A 657 0.88 14.25 12.78
CA VAL A 657 1.81 15.05 11.95
C VAL A 657 3.21 14.96 12.55
N TYR A 658 4.22 14.85 11.69
CA TYR A 658 5.60 14.87 12.10
C TYR A 658 6.16 16.30 11.98
N ALA A 659 6.60 16.87 13.11
CA ALA A 659 7.29 18.16 13.17
C ALA A 659 8.80 17.97 13.38
N PRO A 660 9.68 18.83 12.84
CA PRO A 660 11.12 18.77 13.13
C PRO A 660 11.39 18.81 14.64
N CYS A 661 12.30 17.97 15.11
CA CYS A 661 12.67 17.93 16.53
C CYS A 661 13.18 19.30 17.02
N PRO A 662 12.63 19.87 18.08
CA PRO A 662 13.02 21.19 18.57
C PRO A 662 14.47 21.26 19.09
N THR A 663 15.08 20.11 19.42
CA THR A 663 16.45 20.03 19.94
C THR A 663 17.50 19.93 18.85
N CYS A 664 17.27 19.06 17.84
CA CYS A 664 18.25 18.82 16.79
C CYS A 664 17.85 19.44 15.44
N HIS A 665 16.68 20.06 15.34
CA HIS A 665 16.16 20.69 14.12
C HIS A 665 16.24 19.80 12.88
N GLY A 666 15.92 18.52 13.04
CA GLY A 666 15.98 17.52 11.96
C GLY A 666 17.34 16.82 11.79
N ALA A 667 18.40 17.27 12.44
CA ALA A 667 19.75 16.72 12.27
C ALA A 667 19.94 15.28 12.79
N ARG A 668 19.03 14.73 13.60
CA ARG A 668 19.02 13.34 14.13
C ARG A 668 20.10 13.01 15.15
N TYR A 669 21.19 13.77 15.26
CA TYR A 669 22.38 13.50 16.08
C TYR A 669 22.57 14.50 17.21
N ASN A 670 23.36 14.10 18.19
CA ASN A 670 23.81 14.99 19.22
C ASN A 670 24.93 15.94 18.74
N PRO A 671 25.20 17.07 19.43
CA PRO A 671 26.19 18.05 18.98
C PRO A 671 27.61 17.49 18.88
N GLU A 672 27.99 16.54 19.72
CA GLU A 672 29.32 15.94 19.77
C GLU A 672 29.60 15.12 18.49
N THR A 673 28.59 14.39 18.00
CA THR A 673 28.66 13.64 16.73
C THR A 673 28.68 14.61 15.54
N LEU A 674 27.88 15.68 15.57
CA LEU A 674 27.83 16.69 14.51
C LEU A 674 29.13 17.51 14.40
N ALA A 675 29.94 17.57 15.47
CA ALA A 675 31.24 18.24 15.44
C ALA A 675 32.28 17.51 14.58
N ILE A 676 32.06 16.23 14.26
CA ILE A 676 32.97 15.47 13.36
C ILE A 676 32.62 15.78 11.93
N LYS A 677 33.63 16.16 11.13
CA LYS A 677 33.49 16.47 9.72
C LYS A 677 34.34 15.54 8.86
N TRP A 678 33.80 15.15 7.71
CA TRP A 678 34.48 14.48 6.62
C TRP A 678 34.35 15.34 5.35
N GLN A 679 35.46 15.71 4.71
CA GLN A 679 35.49 16.67 3.59
C GLN A 679 34.70 17.98 3.86
N GLY A 680 34.78 18.51 5.09
CA GLY A 680 34.09 19.74 5.48
C GLY A 680 32.62 19.58 5.87
N LEU A 681 31.97 18.43 5.63
CA LEU A 681 30.57 18.14 5.92
C LEU A 681 30.43 17.29 7.18
N ASN A 682 29.45 17.60 8.05
CA ASN A 682 29.06 16.69 9.11
C ASN A 682 28.08 15.63 8.57
N ILE A 683 27.80 14.61 9.39
CA ILE A 683 26.97 13.46 8.95
C ILE A 683 25.51 13.85 8.64
N ALA A 684 24.95 14.83 9.31
CA ALA A 684 23.60 15.34 9.01
C ALA A 684 23.59 16.12 7.67
N GLN A 685 24.63 16.89 7.38
CA GLN A 685 24.78 17.56 6.09
C GLN A 685 24.90 16.53 4.96
N VAL A 686 25.63 15.43 5.16
CA VAL A 686 25.70 14.33 4.18
C VAL A 686 24.32 13.70 3.94
N LEU A 687 23.53 13.47 4.97
CA LEU A 687 22.14 13.00 4.82
C LEU A 687 21.24 14.02 4.08
N GLY A 688 21.57 15.30 4.17
CA GLY A 688 20.88 16.37 3.46
C GLY A 688 21.20 16.48 1.97
N LEU A 689 22.32 15.87 1.51
CA LEU A 689 22.69 15.89 0.09
C LEU A 689 21.64 15.14 -0.77
N THR A 690 21.39 15.68 -1.96
CA THR A 690 20.70 14.90 -3.01
C THR A 690 21.60 13.78 -3.54
N VAL A 691 21.03 12.78 -4.17
CA VAL A 691 21.82 11.71 -4.82
C VAL A 691 22.78 12.30 -5.85
N GLU A 692 22.37 13.33 -6.62
CA GLU A 692 23.23 14.01 -7.60
C GLU A 692 24.43 14.68 -6.93
N GLN A 693 24.21 15.50 -5.90
CA GLN A 693 25.28 16.13 -5.12
C GLN A 693 26.18 15.09 -4.45
N ALA A 694 25.60 14.00 -3.94
CA ALA A 694 26.37 12.94 -3.32
C ALA A 694 27.27 12.19 -4.32
N VAL A 695 26.88 12.03 -5.59
CA VAL A 695 27.75 11.47 -6.64
C VAL A 695 29.03 12.27 -6.78
N GLU A 696 28.96 13.59 -6.71
CA GLU A 696 30.14 14.49 -6.80
C GLU A 696 30.99 14.39 -5.53
N VAL A 697 30.39 14.47 -4.36
CA VAL A 697 31.08 14.43 -3.06
C VAL A 697 31.77 13.07 -2.83
N PHE A 698 31.15 11.96 -3.27
CA PHE A 698 31.68 10.61 -3.09
C PHE A 698 32.37 10.05 -4.35
N ALA A 699 32.78 10.88 -5.31
CA ALA A 699 33.37 10.45 -6.58
C ALA A 699 34.58 9.50 -6.42
N GLU A 700 35.39 9.68 -5.37
CA GLU A 700 36.55 8.85 -5.07
C GLU A 700 36.22 7.63 -4.17
N GLN A 701 34.96 7.46 -3.73
CA GLN A 701 34.54 6.43 -2.79
C GLN A 701 33.72 5.35 -3.50
N ALA A 702 34.38 4.42 -4.18
CA ALA A 702 33.75 3.38 -5.01
C ALA A 702 32.62 2.60 -4.31
N GLY A 703 32.73 2.34 -2.99
CA GLY A 703 31.72 1.61 -2.21
C GLY A 703 30.42 2.38 -2.00
N VAL A 704 30.44 3.72 -2.11
CA VAL A 704 29.27 4.60 -2.03
C VAL A 704 28.81 5.00 -3.43
N LEU A 705 29.76 5.36 -4.31
CA LEU A 705 29.51 5.86 -5.66
C LEU A 705 28.67 4.92 -6.51
N ARG A 706 28.95 3.61 -6.47
CA ARG A 706 28.19 2.61 -7.24
C ARG A 706 26.69 2.66 -6.90
N SER A 707 26.35 2.72 -5.62
CA SER A 707 24.95 2.79 -5.19
C SER A 707 24.28 4.09 -5.64
N LEU A 708 25.01 5.21 -5.57
CA LEU A 708 24.51 6.52 -5.99
C LEU A 708 24.29 6.59 -7.52
N GLN A 709 25.19 5.99 -8.30
CA GLN A 709 25.04 5.94 -9.76
C GLN A 709 23.78 5.17 -10.18
N VAL A 710 23.52 4.01 -9.59
CA VAL A 710 22.30 3.24 -9.87
C VAL A 710 21.05 4.04 -9.51
N LEU A 711 21.03 4.72 -8.36
CA LEU A 711 19.91 5.58 -7.96
C LEU A 711 19.68 6.73 -8.94
N ARG A 712 20.75 7.36 -9.43
CA ARG A 712 20.67 8.41 -10.43
C ARG A 712 20.13 7.88 -11.77
N ASP A 713 20.61 6.72 -12.22
CA ASP A 713 20.29 6.15 -13.52
C ASP A 713 18.80 5.72 -13.62
N ILE A 714 18.17 5.36 -12.49
CA ILE A 714 16.72 5.09 -12.42
C ILE A 714 15.87 6.36 -12.15
N GLY A 715 16.50 7.57 -12.24
CA GLY A 715 15.80 8.84 -12.13
C GLY A 715 15.50 9.31 -10.71
N LEU A 716 16.25 8.88 -9.69
CA LEU A 716 16.11 9.29 -8.29
C LEU A 716 17.19 10.29 -7.85
N GLY A 717 17.84 10.97 -8.79
CA GLY A 717 18.92 11.94 -8.54
C GLY A 717 18.52 13.08 -7.59
N TYR A 718 17.26 13.48 -7.60
CA TYR A 718 16.72 14.58 -6.82
C TYR A 718 16.43 14.22 -5.34
N LEU A 719 16.32 12.93 -4.99
CA LEU A 719 16.03 12.52 -3.62
C LEU A 719 17.21 12.79 -2.70
N ARG A 720 16.92 13.20 -1.47
CA ARG A 720 17.94 13.35 -0.42
C ARG A 720 18.27 12.01 0.22
N LEU A 721 19.54 11.81 0.56
CA LEU A 721 20.00 10.55 1.19
C LEU A 721 19.26 10.23 2.48
N GLY A 722 18.98 11.24 3.31
CA GLY A 722 18.27 11.11 4.57
C GLY A 722 16.77 11.28 4.51
N GLN A 723 16.17 11.36 3.30
CA GLN A 723 14.72 11.53 3.15
C GLN A 723 13.95 10.37 3.79
N PRO A 724 13.03 10.66 4.73
CA PRO A 724 12.27 9.64 5.43
C PRO A 724 11.43 8.80 4.48
N ALA A 725 11.33 7.50 4.76
CA ALA A 725 10.48 6.57 3.99
C ALA A 725 9.00 6.99 3.97
N THR A 726 8.54 7.68 5.00
CA THR A 726 7.16 8.20 5.14
C THR A 726 6.84 9.36 4.18
N GLU A 727 7.83 9.99 3.60
CA GLU A 727 7.68 11.09 2.65
C GLU A 727 7.76 10.64 1.19
N LEU A 728 8.22 9.41 0.94
CA LEU A 728 8.38 8.85 -0.40
C LEU A 728 7.04 8.45 -1.00
N SER A 729 6.85 8.70 -2.28
CA SER A 729 5.75 8.16 -3.06
C SER A 729 5.92 6.64 -3.26
N GLY A 730 4.83 5.93 -3.61
CA GLY A 730 4.88 4.49 -3.89
C GLY A 730 5.85 4.16 -5.03
N GLY A 731 5.86 4.97 -6.10
CA GLY A 731 6.77 4.79 -7.23
C GLY A 731 8.24 5.05 -6.87
N GLU A 732 8.54 6.02 -5.99
CA GLU A 732 9.90 6.26 -5.48
C GLU A 732 10.37 5.09 -4.63
N ALA A 733 9.53 4.59 -3.72
CA ALA A 733 9.83 3.43 -2.89
C ALA A 733 10.13 2.19 -3.75
N GLN A 734 9.33 1.95 -4.78
CA GLN A 734 9.53 0.85 -5.73
C GLN A 734 10.85 0.98 -6.50
N ARG A 735 11.17 2.17 -7.02
CA ARG A 735 12.45 2.42 -7.70
C ARG A 735 13.65 2.25 -6.77
N ILE A 736 13.56 2.65 -5.50
CA ILE A 736 14.61 2.42 -4.50
C ILE A 736 14.83 0.92 -4.28
N LYS A 737 13.76 0.12 -4.20
CA LYS A 737 13.85 -1.34 -4.09
C LYS A 737 14.55 -1.93 -5.32
N LEU A 738 14.14 -1.51 -6.52
CA LEU A 738 14.77 -1.93 -7.76
C LEU A 738 16.26 -1.55 -7.80
N ALA A 739 16.62 -0.30 -7.43
CA ALA A 739 18.01 0.13 -7.34
C ALA A 739 18.84 -0.74 -6.39
N THR A 740 18.27 -1.11 -5.25
CA THR A 740 18.95 -1.97 -4.27
C THR A 740 19.22 -3.37 -4.84
N GLU A 741 18.29 -3.91 -5.63
CA GLU A 741 18.46 -5.20 -6.29
C GLU A 741 19.48 -5.13 -7.45
N LEU A 742 19.48 -4.05 -8.24
CA LEU A 742 20.46 -3.82 -9.31
C LEU A 742 21.91 -3.71 -8.80
N GLN A 743 22.09 -3.24 -7.56
CA GLN A 743 23.43 -3.16 -6.93
C GLN A 743 23.97 -4.53 -6.53
N ARG A 744 23.10 -5.53 -6.34
CA ARG A 744 23.49 -6.88 -5.96
C ARG A 744 23.99 -7.64 -7.18
N ASN A 745 25.23 -8.11 -7.16
CA ASN A 745 25.74 -9.02 -8.18
C ASN A 745 25.02 -10.37 -8.04
N ALA A 746 23.85 -10.51 -8.66
CA ALA A 746 23.10 -11.76 -8.61
C ALA A 746 23.81 -12.84 -9.41
N ARG A 747 24.20 -13.96 -8.74
CA ARG A 747 24.71 -15.15 -9.43
C ARG A 747 23.52 -16.04 -9.83
N GLY A 748 23.36 -16.31 -11.12
CA GLY A 748 22.32 -17.18 -11.69
C GLY A 748 21.05 -16.43 -12.12
N ALA A 749 20.21 -17.12 -12.90
CA ALA A 749 19.00 -16.55 -13.46
C ALA A 749 17.99 -16.16 -12.36
N THR A 750 17.54 -14.93 -12.40
CA THR A 750 16.61 -14.34 -11.44
C THR A 750 15.30 -14.04 -12.14
N LEU A 751 14.17 -14.37 -11.49
CA LEU A 751 12.86 -13.92 -11.90
C LEU A 751 12.51 -12.66 -11.11
N TYR A 752 12.40 -11.52 -11.80
CA TYR A 752 11.93 -10.25 -11.26
C TYR A 752 10.43 -10.11 -11.52
N VAL A 753 9.68 -9.80 -10.49
CA VAL A 753 8.22 -9.57 -10.57
C VAL A 753 7.93 -8.17 -10.06
N LEU A 754 7.35 -7.33 -10.90
CA LEU A 754 7.03 -5.94 -10.59
C LEU A 754 5.52 -5.70 -10.79
N ASP A 755 4.92 -4.96 -9.88
CA ASP A 755 3.51 -4.58 -9.94
C ASP A 755 3.39 -3.09 -10.24
N GLU A 756 2.84 -2.77 -11.42
CA GLU A 756 2.62 -1.41 -11.94
C GLU A 756 3.84 -0.46 -11.76
N PRO A 757 5.04 -0.83 -12.25
CA PRO A 757 6.25 -0.07 -11.96
C PRO A 757 6.29 1.33 -12.58
N THR A 758 5.40 1.66 -13.50
CA THR A 758 5.31 2.97 -14.16
C THR A 758 4.30 3.91 -13.55
N THR A 759 3.50 3.45 -12.57
CA THR A 759 2.49 4.27 -11.91
C THR A 759 3.12 5.53 -11.30
N GLY A 760 2.55 6.70 -11.60
CA GLY A 760 3.01 8.00 -11.10
C GLY A 760 4.32 8.49 -11.72
N LEU A 761 4.75 7.92 -12.85
CA LEU A 761 5.94 8.35 -13.56
C LEU A 761 5.60 9.21 -14.77
N HIS A 762 6.36 10.28 -14.92
CA HIS A 762 6.40 11.03 -16.17
C HIS A 762 6.94 10.12 -17.32
N PRO A 763 6.45 10.23 -18.56
CA PRO A 763 6.87 9.39 -19.68
C PRO A 763 8.40 9.29 -19.86
N LYS A 764 9.15 10.36 -19.59
CA LYS A 764 10.62 10.37 -19.60
C LYS A 764 11.24 9.43 -18.55
N ASP A 765 10.62 9.36 -17.37
CA ASP A 765 11.10 8.49 -16.30
C ASP A 765 10.70 7.03 -16.57
N VAL A 766 9.59 6.80 -17.29
CA VAL A 766 9.19 5.48 -17.81
C VAL A 766 10.26 4.95 -18.77
N ASP A 767 10.75 5.77 -19.70
CA ASP A 767 11.80 5.36 -20.65
C ASP A 767 13.11 4.98 -19.93
N ARG A 768 13.49 5.71 -18.87
CA ARG A 768 14.64 5.36 -18.02
C ARG A 768 14.46 4.03 -17.33
N LEU A 769 13.28 3.80 -16.76
CA LEU A 769 12.95 2.54 -16.10
C LEU A 769 12.99 1.36 -17.08
N LEU A 770 12.39 1.50 -18.26
CA LEU A 770 12.40 0.48 -19.31
C LEU A 770 13.82 0.09 -19.73
N ASN A 771 14.73 1.07 -19.87
CA ASN A 771 16.13 0.81 -20.18
C ASN A 771 16.77 -0.07 -19.09
N GLN A 772 16.50 0.18 -17.82
CA GLN A 772 17.03 -0.63 -16.72
C GLN A 772 16.43 -2.05 -16.70
N LEU A 773 15.11 -2.19 -16.94
CA LEU A 773 14.47 -3.51 -17.04
C LEU A 773 15.01 -4.32 -18.21
N ASN A 774 15.24 -3.69 -19.37
CA ASN A 774 15.86 -4.34 -20.51
C ASN A 774 17.29 -4.80 -20.23
N GLN A 775 18.10 -4.00 -19.52
CA GLN A 775 19.46 -4.40 -19.10
C GLN A 775 19.42 -5.65 -18.20
N LEU A 776 18.42 -5.80 -17.33
CA LEU A 776 18.26 -7.03 -16.54
C LEU A 776 18.00 -8.25 -17.43
N VAL A 777 17.15 -8.12 -18.45
CA VAL A 777 16.86 -9.21 -19.37
C VAL A 777 18.08 -9.55 -20.22
N ASP A 778 18.82 -8.54 -20.72
CA ASP A 778 20.06 -8.70 -21.48
C ASP A 778 21.17 -9.37 -20.62
N ALA A 779 21.11 -9.21 -19.30
CA ALA A 779 21.98 -9.92 -18.36
C ALA A 779 21.55 -11.40 -18.09
N GLY A 780 20.52 -11.91 -18.77
CA GLY A 780 20.04 -13.28 -18.66
C GLY A 780 19.00 -13.52 -17.56
N HIS A 781 18.33 -12.46 -17.10
CA HIS A 781 17.24 -12.55 -16.13
C HIS A 781 15.88 -12.55 -16.82
N SER A 782 14.83 -12.93 -16.09
CA SER A 782 13.44 -12.85 -16.55
C SER A 782 12.74 -11.75 -15.81
N VAL A 783 11.98 -10.91 -16.53
CA VAL A 783 11.22 -9.81 -15.96
C VAL A 783 9.75 -9.98 -16.29
N VAL A 784 8.90 -10.03 -15.26
CA VAL A 784 7.43 -10.05 -15.40
C VAL A 784 6.88 -8.78 -14.75
N VAL A 785 6.14 -7.99 -15.51
CA VAL A 785 5.49 -6.77 -15.03
C VAL A 785 3.98 -6.87 -15.17
N VAL A 786 3.23 -6.41 -14.17
CA VAL A 786 1.81 -6.07 -14.35
C VAL A 786 1.78 -4.63 -14.82
N GLU A 787 1.17 -4.36 -15.98
CA GLU A 787 1.21 -3.03 -16.58
C GLU A 787 -0.08 -2.64 -17.32
N HIS A 788 -0.33 -1.34 -17.29
CA HIS A 788 -1.44 -0.67 -17.97
C HIS A 788 -0.98 0.38 -18.97
N GLU A 789 0.28 0.83 -18.86
CA GLU A 789 0.88 1.77 -19.81
C GLU A 789 1.19 1.07 -21.15
N MET A 790 0.43 1.41 -22.20
CA MET A 790 0.53 0.72 -23.49
C MET A 790 1.90 0.87 -24.17
N ARG A 791 2.63 1.95 -23.90
CA ARG A 791 4.01 2.15 -24.37
C ARG A 791 4.97 1.11 -23.81
N VAL A 792 4.76 0.69 -22.55
CA VAL A 792 5.54 -0.38 -21.90
C VAL A 792 5.16 -1.73 -22.45
N VAL A 793 3.85 -2.00 -22.56
CA VAL A 793 3.31 -3.23 -23.11
C VAL A 793 3.79 -3.43 -24.55
N ALA A 794 3.81 -2.36 -25.38
CA ALA A 794 4.30 -2.40 -26.75
C ALA A 794 5.80 -2.74 -26.86
N GLN A 795 6.61 -2.42 -25.84
CA GLN A 795 8.05 -2.70 -25.80
C GLN A 795 8.41 -4.04 -25.17
N SER A 796 7.45 -4.77 -24.60
CA SER A 796 7.70 -6.09 -24.03
C SER A 796 7.96 -7.16 -25.11
N ASP A 797 8.69 -8.21 -24.78
CA ASP A 797 8.91 -9.37 -25.67
C ASP A 797 7.64 -10.22 -25.78
N TRP A 798 6.90 -10.33 -24.67
CA TRP A 798 5.70 -11.14 -24.54
C TRP A 798 4.62 -10.44 -23.73
N VAL A 799 3.38 -10.63 -24.14
CA VAL A 799 2.20 -10.08 -23.45
C VAL A 799 1.28 -11.22 -23.06
N ILE A 800 0.75 -11.17 -21.86
CA ILE A 800 -0.33 -12.03 -21.36
C ILE A 800 -1.50 -11.12 -20.99
N ASP A 801 -2.61 -11.20 -21.74
CA ASP A 801 -3.80 -10.41 -21.50
C ASP A 801 -4.84 -11.20 -20.71
N ILE A 802 -5.21 -10.69 -19.52
CA ILE A 802 -6.13 -11.32 -18.58
C ILE A 802 -7.49 -10.61 -18.64
N GLY A 803 -8.54 -11.40 -18.78
CA GLY A 803 -9.91 -10.91 -18.92
C GLY A 803 -10.93 -12.02 -19.03
N PRO A 804 -11.96 -11.83 -19.88
CA PRO A 804 -12.29 -10.65 -20.70
C PRO A 804 -12.98 -9.53 -19.93
N GLY A 805 -13.51 -9.83 -18.74
CA GLY A 805 -14.20 -8.91 -17.82
C GLY A 805 -13.48 -8.74 -16.50
N ALA A 806 -14.15 -8.12 -15.52
CA ALA A 806 -13.71 -7.96 -14.14
C ALA A 806 -14.47 -8.93 -13.21
N GLY A 807 -13.90 -9.25 -12.04
CA GLY A 807 -14.52 -10.18 -11.08
C GLY A 807 -14.74 -11.55 -11.67
N ASP A 808 -15.95 -12.12 -11.50
CA ASP A 808 -16.33 -13.46 -11.99
C ASP A 808 -16.27 -13.61 -13.53
N GLN A 809 -16.30 -12.50 -14.24
CA GLN A 809 -16.16 -12.49 -15.70
C GLN A 809 -14.69 -12.41 -16.15
N GLY A 810 -13.75 -12.30 -15.21
CA GLY A 810 -12.32 -12.25 -15.43
C GLY A 810 -11.63 -13.59 -15.24
N GLY A 811 -10.38 -13.56 -14.80
CA GLY A 811 -9.62 -14.72 -14.37
C GLY A 811 -9.13 -15.66 -15.46
N LYS A 812 -9.22 -15.28 -16.74
CA LYS A 812 -8.83 -16.13 -17.87
C LYS A 812 -7.76 -15.45 -18.73
N VAL A 813 -6.87 -16.24 -19.32
CA VAL A 813 -5.99 -15.73 -20.38
C VAL A 813 -6.80 -15.56 -21.65
N VAL A 814 -7.00 -14.32 -22.08
CA VAL A 814 -7.75 -13.98 -23.31
C VAL A 814 -6.89 -14.23 -24.54
N VAL A 815 -5.65 -13.79 -24.49
CA VAL A 815 -4.65 -13.97 -25.54
C VAL A 815 -3.26 -13.82 -24.93
N CYS A 816 -2.29 -14.55 -25.46
CA CYS A 816 -0.88 -14.40 -25.13
C CYS A 816 -0.01 -14.47 -26.40
N GLY A 817 1.13 -13.80 -26.37
CA GLY A 817 2.05 -13.76 -27.51
C GLY A 817 2.81 -12.44 -27.59
N THR A 818 3.44 -12.20 -28.73
CA THR A 818 4.09 -10.91 -29.01
C THR A 818 3.06 -9.78 -29.01
N PRO A 819 3.41 -8.53 -28.68
CA PRO A 819 2.50 -7.38 -28.72
C PRO A 819 1.74 -7.24 -30.03
N HIS A 820 2.38 -7.49 -31.16
CA HIS A 820 1.71 -7.48 -32.48
C HIS A 820 0.65 -8.57 -32.63
N LYS A 821 0.83 -9.74 -32.00
CA LYS A 821 -0.18 -10.80 -31.99
C LYS A 821 -1.37 -10.39 -31.12
N VAL A 822 -1.12 -9.85 -29.95
CA VAL A 822 -2.16 -9.42 -29.02
C VAL A 822 -2.97 -8.25 -29.59
N ALA A 823 -2.33 -7.28 -30.24
CA ALA A 823 -2.97 -6.14 -30.90
C ALA A 823 -3.98 -6.54 -31.99
N LYS A 824 -3.87 -7.75 -32.55
CA LYS A 824 -4.81 -8.28 -33.56
C LYS A 824 -5.98 -9.09 -32.97
N SER A 825 -6.01 -9.28 -31.64
CA SER A 825 -7.04 -10.07 -30.97
C SER A 825 -8.38 -9.34 -30.93
N LYS A 826 -9.45 -9.98 -31.40
CA LYS A 826 -10.81 -9.42 -31.35
C LYS A 826 -11.46 -9.51 -29.98
N ASN A 827 -10.98 -10.40 -29.12
CA ASN A 827 -11.53 -10.66 -27.79
C ASN A 827 -10.84 -9.88 -26.66
N SER A 828 -9.71 -9.22 -26.96
CA SER A 828 -8.92 -8.45 -26.01
C SER A 828 -9.38 -7.00 -25.98
N ARG A 829 -9.70 -6.49 -24.82
CA ARG A 829 -9.98 -5.04 -24.63
C ARG A 829 -8.70 -4.21 -24.72
N THR A 830 -7.56 -4.81 -24.46
CA THR A 830 -6.23 -4.19 -24.57
C THR A 830 -5.82 -3.98 -26.03
N ALA A 831 -6.27 -4.84 -26.94
CA ALA A 831 -5.81 -4.91 -28.32
C ALA A 831 -5.89 -3.57 -29.07
N THR A 832 -6.99 -2.83 -28.95
CA THR A 832 -7.20 -1.55 -29.64
C THR A 832 -6.16 -0.49 -29.21
N TYR A 833 -5.92 -0.39 -27.90
CA TYR A 833 -4.97 0.58 -27.34
C TYR A 833 -3.52 0.18 -27.64
N LEU A 834 -3.24 -1.12 -27.58
CA LEU A 834 -1.92 -1.64 -27.93
C LEU A 834 -1.62 -1.44 -29.42
N ALA A 835 -2.62 -1.61 -30.30
CA ALA A 835 -2.46 -1.32 -31.73
C ALA A 835 -2.07 0.14 -31.98
N GLN A 836 -2.69 1.08 -31.27
CA GLN A 836 -2.36 2.51 -31.35
C GLN A 836 -0.92 2.79 -30.88
N ALA A 837 -0.46 2.12 -29.83
CA ALA A 837 0.90 2.29 -29.29
C ALA A 837 1.98 1.62 -30.17
N LEU A 838 1.60 0.72 -31.09
CA LEU A 838 2.50 0.06 -32.04
C LEU A 838 2.61 0.78 -33.39
N THR A 839 1.69 1.68 -33.67
CA THR A 839 1.69 2.54 -34.90
C THR A 839 2.40 3.86 -34.66
#